data_b912ce5536f8c90862e8a7b5bdd7a3ee
#
_entry.id   b912ce5536f8c90862e8a7b5bdd7a3ee
#
_cell.length_a   1.000
_cell.length_b   1.000
_cell.length_c   1.000
_cell.angle_alpha   90.00
_cell.angle_beta   90.00
_cell.angle_gamma   90.00
#
_symmetry.space_group_name_H-M   'P 1'
#
loop_
_entity.id
_entity.type
_entity.pdbx_description
1 polymer ?
#
loop_
_entity_poly.entity_id
_entity_poly.type
_entity_poly.pdbx_seq_one_letter_code
_entity_poly.pdbx_strand_id
1 'polypeptide(L)'
;MIPAPDHLPIALRAYAAAPKARKPRRGIGASDWTLTFDCETRTDASQALRFGAFQLRKGDAVKFAGLFYDPQELSKAEVETLLAYAKRHKLLAMTRDEFVDDYLFGRAYRLRARIVGFNLPFDISRLAVRHGLAKDAMYGGFTFTLSHQKFWPNVRIKHLSRRAAIMDFAAPFRQRDSRSQRNRGEKTPVRRGYFVDVSTLAHSLLSRGFDLGALSRFLEVPNPKLEFDDFDGPVCDEMLRYVVRDVQATWECYAALMSKLEALELPDLQPEQIFSEASLGKAYLRAMGIAPWREVQPDFPEDLMGALMSSYYGGRSEVRIRREVRQVILCDFLSMYPTVCTLMGLWRYVTASGMGWRDATAEAQSLLAGVSVEDLQSPDFWQKLSMLVKVLPDADIFPVRAAYEGEQLSTIAANYLSSDAPLWFTLADCIAAKLLTGKAPKVVEAIAFDPGPMQDGLRPVNISGKAEYRVDPVETDFFKRVIELRKETQGRMKAASGAEKVMLDGAQHNLKICGNSTSYGIWLQINVAKRSKRFIASIIGHDGKAFDRETNKAEKPGEFFHPLLGALITGAARLMLAITESLIERQGLEWAFCDTDSMAIAKPCTMAGDEFRNRVEEIANWFVALNPYAFPGSILKIESENDGLATGEPEPLYCWAVSSKRYALFNLASDGAPILRKVSAHGLGHLRSPYDQANPPADIPAADESVMRDGVERWHCDLWFEIVLAGLGLKPDMPRLDFHPAMNAPAVSRYGATAPELLGWFKHHNANRLYRDQVKPFGFLLSLSAKRNWAKGETIAPEARKGRPRKVSPVKPIAPFSKDSATIAATAFDRITGNAVPASDLHTYREAIGRYHLHPKSKFLNGDYLDRGTTNRRHIRASAIRYIGKEANEIDRQQVLGADSELDPEYGLSADSVSQFRVALVELVALVGKAGAAKALRIPPGRLGAILSDRAALEGAAAGGLSMRLPVEVAKARSAALAGEGELQRLREMIKELGLREAARRHGVDASNLRRKLRRM
;
A
#
# COMPACT_ATOMS: atom_id res chain seq x y z
N MET A 1 0.25 -28.52 -26.18
CA MET A 1 0.18 -29.61 -25.18
C MET A 1 0.08 -28.97 -23.80
N ILE A 2 -0.94 -29.33 -23.00
CA ILE A 2 -1.09 -28.82 -21.62
C ILE A 2 0.03 -29.43 -20.77
N PRO A 3 0.80 -28.61 -20.01
CA PRO A 3 1.85 -29.12 -19.12
C PRO A 3 1.33 -30.10 -18.07
N ALA A 4 2.18 -30.95 -17.54
CA ALA A 4 1.85 -31.78 -16.39
C ALA A 4 1.45 -30.92 -15.19
N PRO A 5 0.48 -31.33 -14.37
CA PRO A 5 -0.04 -30.48 -13.28
C PRO A 5 0.95 -30.38 -12.11
N ASP A 6 1.08 -29.15 -11.62
CA ASP A 6 1.74 -28.84 -10.34
C ASP A 6 0.70 -28.93 -9.22
N HIS A 7 0.94 -29.76 -8.23
CA HIS A 7 0.06 -29.89 -7.06
C HIS A 7 0.34 -28.76 -6.06
N LEU A 8 -0.45 -27.69 -6.12
CA LEU A 8 -0.29 -26.52 -5.25
C LEU A 8 -1.56 -26.22 -4.46
N PRO A 9 -1.45 -25.76 -3.21
CA PRO A 9 -2.59 -25.17 -2.52
C PRO A 9 -2.96 -23.84 -3.17
N ILE A 10 -4.26 -23.66 -3.44
CA ILE A 10 -4.82 -22.41 -3.92
C ILE A 10 -5.40 -21.60 -2.77
N ALA A 11 -5.44 -20.26 -2.93
CA ALA A 11 -6.00 -19.37 -1.93
C ALA A 11 -7.24 -18.66 -2.46
N LEU A 12 -8.35 -18.78 -1.72
CA LEU A 12 -9.61 -18.10 -2.01
C LEU A 12 -9.86 -17.01 -0.96
N ARG A 13 -10.42 -15.88 -1.37
CA ARG A 13 -10.93 -14.91 -0.40
C ARG A 13 -12.16 -15.46 0.28
N ALA A 14 -12.24 -15.29 1.60
CA ALA A 14 -13.42 -15.60 2.38
C ALA A 14 -14.04 -14.31 2.92
N TYR A 15 -15.32 -14.37 3.23
CA TYR A 15 -16.00 -13.29 3.93
C TYR A 15 -15.77 -13.43 5.44
N ALA A 16 -15.23 -12.39 6.06
CA ALA A 16 -15.10 -12.32 7.51
C ALA A 16 -16.20 -11.41 8.07
N ALA A 17 -17.10 -11.98 8.86
CA ALA A 17 -18.17 -11.21 9.49
C ALA A 17 -17.59 -10.17 10.46
N ALA A 18 -17.87 -8.89 10.19
CA ALA A 18 -17.37 -7.80 11.00
C ALA A 18 -18.05 -7.79 12.37
N PRO A 19 -17.31 -7.72 13.49
CA PRO A 19 -17.91 -7.54 14.80
C PRO A 19 -18.77 -6.28 14.84
N LYS A 20 -19.95 -6.34 15.45
CA LYS A 20 -20.88 -5.21 15.58
C LYS A 20 -20.13 -3.95 16.05
N ALA A 21 -20.14 -2.92 15.21
CA ALA A 21 -19.50 -1.64 15.52
C ALA A 21 -20.33 -0.86 16.54
N ARG A 22 -19.65 -0.24 17.53
CA ARG A 22 -20.32 0.77 18.36
C ARG A 22 -20.65 1.99 17.51
N LYS A 23 -21.88 2.52 17.61
CA LYS A 23 -22.23 3.76 16.94
C LYS A 23 -21.23 4.86 17.31
N PRO A 24 -20.65 5.58 16.35
CA PRO A 24 -19.72 6.65 16.65
C PRO A 24 -20.44 7.77 17.42
N ARG A 25 -19.70 8.43 18.32
CA ARG A 25 -20.21 9.65 18.97
C ARG A 25 -20.25 10.78 17.93
N ARG A 26 -21.30 11.62 18.00
CA ARG A 26 -21.43 12.82 17.16
C ARG A 26 -20.22 13.73 17.42
N GLY A 27 -19.50 14.13 16.37
CA GLY A 27 -18.42 15.11 16.43
C GLY A 27 -19.01 16.55 16.32
N ILE A 28 -18.24 17.51 16.82
CA ILE A 28 -18.47 18.94 16.56
C ILE A 28 -17.57 19.29 15.36
N GLY A 29 -18.02 20.04 14.39
CA GLY A 29 -17.26 20.46 13.22
C GLY A 29 -16.10 21.42 13.54
N ALA A 30 -15.15 21.56 12.62
CA ALA A 30 -14.11 22.58 12.68
C ALA A 30 -14.72 24.00 12.69
N SER A 31 -13.94 24.95 13.14
CA SER A 31 -14.27 26.37 13.04
C SER A 31 -13.58 27.01 11.82
N ASP A 32 -13.75 28.32 11.67
CA ASP A 32 -13.10 29.15 10.66
C ASP A 32 -11.61 29.51 11.00
N TRP A 33 -11.08 28.94 12.08
CA TRP A 33 -9.69 29.12 12.44
C TRP A 33 -8.79 28.07 11.81
N THR A 34 -7.56 28.47 11.45
CA THR A 34 -6.53 27.59 10.89
C THR A 34 -5.20 27.86 11.55
N LEU A 35 -4.55 26.83 12.08
CA LEU A 35 -3.17 26.85 12.51
C LEU A 35 -2.31 26.16 11.46
N THR A 36 -1.43 26.92 10.80
CA THR A 36 -0.42 26.38 9.89
C THR A 36 0.94 26.46 10.60
N PHE A 37 1.74 25.42 10.56
CA PHE A 37 3.09 25.41 11.11
C PHE A 37 4.01 24.46 10.37
N ASP A 38 5.30 24.68 10.49
CA ASP A 38 6.37 23.87 9.92
C ASP A 38 7.56 23.83 10.89
N CYS A 39 8.34 22.76 10.85
CA CYS A 39 9.43 22.45 11.77
C CYS A 39 10.74 22.25 11.04
N GLU A 40 11.80 22.98 11.45
CA GLU A 40 13.16 22.74 11.00
C GLU A 40 13.91 21.89 12.04
N THR A 41 14.64 20.91 11.54
CA THR A 41 15.26 19.89 12.36
C THR A 41 16.74 19.76 12.07
N ARG A 42 17.48 19.08 12.97
CA ARG A 42 18.81 18.59 12.63
C ARG A 42 18.72 17.63 11.44
N THR A 43 19.78 17.55 10.67
CA THR A 43 19.90 16.63 9.54
C THR A 43 20.46 15.26 9.94
N ASP A 44 20.78 15.08 11.24
CA ASP A 44 21.22 13.80 11.79
C ASP A 44 20.07 12.81 12.02
N ALA A 45 20.39 11.62 12.51
CA ALA A 45 19.44 10.54 12.74
C ALA A 45 18.31 10.87 13.74
N SER A 46 18.55 11.80 14.66
CA SER A 46 17.57 12.21 15.66
C SER A 46 16.49 13.09 15.04
N GLN A 47 16.85 13.85 14.00
CA GLN A 47 16.01 14.89 13.43
C GLN A 47 15.34 15.72 14.54
N ALA A 48 16.15 16.11 15.53
CA ALA A 48 15.68 16.89 16.66
C ALA A 48 15.20 18.26 16.19
N LEU A 49 14.10 18.74 16.76
CA LEU A 49 13.57 20.06 16.45
C LEU A 49 14.57 21.13 16.84
N ARG A 50 14.97 21.99 15.92
CA ARG A 50 15.74 23.20 16.18
C ARG A 50 14.80 24.38 16.42
N PHE A 51 14.00 24.70 15.43
CA PHE A 51 13.01 25.78 15.50
C PHE A 51 11.88 25.47 14.49
N GLY A 52 10.89 26.33 14.44
CA GLY A 52 9.83 26.30 13.44
C GLY A 52 9.10 27.64 13.39
N ALA A 53 8.16 27.73 12.46
CA ALA A 53 7.30 28.89 12.33
C ALA A 53 5.82 28.49 12.36
N PHE A 54 4.95 29.44 12.67
CA PHE A 54 3.51 29.20 12.64
C PHE A 54 2.73 30.46 12.27
N GLN A 55 1.53 30.23 11.75
CA GLN A 55 0.50 31.27 11.56
C GLN A 55 -0.84 30.73 12.09
N LEU A 56 -1.50 31.49 12.93
CA LEU A 56 -2.87 31.25 13.37
C LEU A 56 -3.78 32.29 12.71
N ARG A 57 -4.70 31.83 11.90
CA ARG A 57 -5.59 32.66 11.06
C ARG A 57 -7.05 32.48 11.45
N LYS A 58 -7.85 33.51 11.19
CA LYS A 58 -9.30 33.44 11.19
C LYS A 58 -9.76 33.82 9.78
N GLY A 59 -10.31 32.84 9.03
CA GLY A 59 -10.40 32.98 7.58
C GLY A 59 -9.04 33.29 6.98
N ASP A 60 -8.97 34.30 6.11
CA ASP A 60 -7.71 34.71 5.46
C ASP A 60 -6.83 35.63 6.33
N ALA A 61 -7.39 36.16 7.44
CA ALA A 61 -6.68 37.14 8.26
C ALA A 61 -5.72 36.46 9.24
N VAL A 62 -4.43 36.78 9.15
CA VAL A 62 -3.44 36.41 10.15
C VAL A 62 -3.75 37.12 11.48
N LYS A 63 -3.95 36.36 12.54
CA LYS A 63 -4.18 36.88 13.91
C LYS A 63 -2.92 36.80 14.75
N PHE A 64 -2.15 35.74 14.55
CA PHE A 64 -0.86 35.52 15.21
C PHE A 64 0.08 34.85 14.23
N ALA A 65 1.33 35.32 14.21
CA ALA A 65 2.43 34.69 13.51
C ALA A 65 3.68 34.73 14.37
N GLY A 66 4.49 33.70 14.31
CA GLY A 66 5.66 33.64 15.15
C GLY A 66 6.62 32.50 14.82
N LEU A 67 7.74 32.54 15.52
CA LEU A 67 8.76 31.51 15.54
C LEU A 67 8.71 30.78 16.90
N PHE A 68 8.99 29.49 16.88
CA PHE A 68 9.20 28.72 18.08
C PHE A 68 10.49 27.92 17.98
N TYR A 69 11.14 27.63 19.11
CA TYR A 69 12.43 26.96 19.10
C TYR A 69 12.58 26.04 20.31
N ASP A 70 13.44 25.04 20.19
CA ASP A 70 13.86 24.22 21.32
C ASP A 70 15.12 24.87 21.94
N PRO A 71 15.03 25.39 23.18
CA PRO A 71 16.14 26.08 23.82
C PRO A 71 17.33 25.16 24.15
N GLN A 72 17.16 23.85 24.06
CA GLN A 72 18.22 22.87 24.27
C GLN A 72 18.98 22.51 22.99
N GLU A 73 18.45 22.89 21.81
CA GLU A 73 19.04 22.63 20.53
C GLU A 73 19.75 23.83 19.89
N LEU A 74 19.46 25.01 20.35
CA LEU A 74 20.06 26.24 19.85
C LEU A 74 21.07 26.80 20.84
N SER A 75 22.19 27.28 20.35
CA SER A 75 23.14 28.07 21.12
C SER A 75 22.54 29.43 21.53
N LYS A 76 23.12 30.08 22.50
CA LYS A 76 22.69 31.43 22.96
C LYS A 76 22.69 32.43 21.78
N ALA A 77 23.74 32.41 20.96
CA ALA A 77 23.87 33.29 19.80
C ALA A 77 22.77 33.02 18.73
N GLU A 78 22.42 31.76 18.47
CA GLU A 78 21.33 31.40 17.57
C GLU A 78 19.97 31.86 18.08
N VAL A 79 19.72 31.73 19.37
CA VAL A 79 18.49 32.25 20.02
C VAL A 79 18.44 33.77 19.91
N GLU A 80 19.54 34.50 20.14
CA GLU A 80 19.62 35.95 19.96
C GLU A 80 19.33 36.36 18.51
N THR A 81 19.87 35.64 17.55
CA THR A 81 19.58 35.85 16.12
C THR A 81 18.09 35.66 15.80
N LEU A 82 17.48 34.56 16.29
CA LEU A 82 16.06 34.29 16.13
C LEU A 82 15.17 35.38 16.74
N LEU A 83 15.47 35.81 17.97
CA LEU A 83 14.73 36.86 18.66
C LEU A 83 14.85 38.20 17.93
N ALA A 84 16.06 38.56 17.45
CA ALA A 84 16.30 39.78 16.68
C ALA A 84 15.53 39.76 15.36
N TYR A 85 15.53 38.62 14.65
CA TYR A 85 14.73 38.44 13.44
C TYR A 85 13.24 38.62 13.72
N ALA A 86 12.70 37.92 14.71
CA ALA A 86 11.29 38.00 15.10
C ALA A 86 10.88 39.44 15.42
N LYS A 87 11.71 40.18 16.17
CA LYS A 87 11.47 41.60 16.50
C LYS A 87 11.43 42.48 15.24
N ARG A 88 12.38 42.30 14.31
CA ARG A 88 12.45 43.08 13.05
C ARG A 88 11.21 42.86 12.18
N HIS A 89 10.71 41.61 12.15
CA HIS A 89 9.59 41.23 11.32
C HIS A 89 8.23 41.24 12.05
N LYS A 90 8.17 41.76 13.30
CA LYS A 90 6.95 41.79 14.12
C LYS A 90 6.31 40.42 14.32
N LEU A 91 7.12 39.39 14.47
CA LEU A 91 6.73 38.04 14.77
C LEU A 91 6.81 37.80 16.27
N LEU A 92 5.97 36.90 16.76
CA LEU A 92 6.14 36.35 18.11
C LEU A 92 7.37 35.43 18.13
N ALA A 93 8.02 35.33 19.28
CA ALA A 93 9.07 34.35 19.47
C ALA A 93 8.86 33.67 20.83
N MET A 94 8.93 32.34 20.83
CA MET A 94 8.63 31.56 22.03
C MET A 94 9.35 30.21 22.00
N THR A 95 9.39 29.55 23.10
CA THR A 95 9.89 28.18 23.18
C THR A 95 8.89 27.21 22.56
N ARG A 96 9.35 26.01 22.18
CA ARG A 96 8.50 24.91 21.69
C ARG A 96 7.38 24.61 22.68
N ASP A 97 7.65 24.62 24.00
CA ASP A 97 6.63 24.31 25.03
C ASP A 97 5.53 25.39 25.07
N GLU A 98 5.89 26.66 24.98
CA GLU A 98 4.94 27.78 24.92
C GLU A 98 4.11 27.72 23.62
N PHE A 99 4.72 27.39 22.48
CA PHE A 99 3.97 27.20 21.23
C PHE A 99 2.93 26.08 21.38
N VAL A 100 3.33 24.93 21.91
CA VAL A 100 2.44 23.77 22.09
C VAL A 100 1.33 24.09 23.08
N ASP A 101 1.65 24.65 24.25
CA ASP A 101 0.66 24.86 25.31
C ASP A 101 -0.28 26.04 25.01
N ASP A 102 0.24 27.16 24.50
CA ASP A 102 -0.53 28.39 24.33
C ASP A 102 -1.19 28.49 22.94
N TYR A 103 -0.51 28.05 21.87
CA TYR A 103 -1.03 28.22 20.51
C TYR A 103 -1.65 26.94 19.97
N LEU A 104 -0.98 25.79 20.04
CA LEU A 104 -1.55 24.55 19.52
C LEU A 104 -2.73 24.09 20.40
N PHE A 105 -2.55 23.99 21.72
CA PHE A 105 -3.63 23.55 22.59
C PHE A 105 -4.47 24.72 23.11
N GLY A 106 -3.87 25.75 23.63
CA GLY A 106 -4.53 26.88 24.27
C GLY A 106 -5.42 27.68 23.31
N ARG A 107 -5.08 27.72 22.03
CA ARG A 107 -5.84 28.39 20.99
C ARG A 107 -6.40 27.41 19.97
N ALA A 108 -5.59 26.79 19.12
CA ALA A 108 -6.10 26.02 17.99
C ALA A 108 -7.00 24.86 18.41
N TYR A 109 -6.58 24.04 19.38
CA TYR A 109 -7.44 22.96 19.88
C TYR A 109 -8.73 23.49 20.52
N ARG A 110 -8.64 24.54 21.37
CA ARG A 110 -9.84 25.12 22.03
C ARG A 110 -10.79 25.76 21.03
N LEU A 111 -10.27 26.46 20.04
CA LEU A 111 -11.04 27.10 18.98
C LEU A 111 -11.54 26.10 17.92
N ARG A 112 -11.16 24.85 17.99
CA ARG A 112 -11.45 23.83 16.98
C ARG A 112 -10.92 24.21 15.60
N ALA A 113 -9.74 24.81 15.57
CA ALA A 113 -9.07 25.19 14.34
C ALA A 113 -8.66 23.96 13.53
N ARG A 114 -8.59 24.10 12.21
CA ARG A 114 -7.87 23.16 11.38
C ARG A 114 -6.37 23.30 11.61
N ILE A 115 -5.68 22.18 11.77
CA ILE A 115 -4.24 22.12 11.94
C ILE A 115 -3.68 21.65 10.62
N VAL A 116 -2.91 22.52 9.96
CA VAL A 116 -2.46 22.38 8.58
C VAL A 116 -0.93 22.35 8.53
N GLY A 117 -0.38 21.45 7.74
CA GLY A 117 1.04 21.37 7.45
C GLY A 117 1.30 20.56 6.18
N PHE A 118 2.52 20.61 5.68
CA PHE A 118 2.96 19.79 4.56
C PHE A 118 3.79 18.62 5.09
N ASN A 119 3.33 17.39 4.93
CA ASN A 119 3.86 16.20 5.63
C ASN A 119 3.68 16.28 7.15
N LEU A 120 2.55 16.76 7.58
CA LEU A 120 2.17 17.07 8.96
C LEU A 120 2.48 15.96 10.01
N PRO A 121 2.41 14.63 9.72
CA PRO A 121 2.85 13.59 10.64
C PRO A 121 4.30 13.73 11.12
N PHE A 122 5.19 14.19 10.25
CA PHE A 122 6.59 14.46 10.61
C PHE A 122 6.68 15.57 11.65
N ASP A 123 6.09 16.73 11.37
CA ASP A 123 6.16 17.90 12.24
C ASP A 123 5.56 17.65 13.63
N ILE A 124 4.40 16.99 13.68
CA ILE A 124 3.79 16.58 14.94
C ILE A 124 4.72 15.67 15.75
N SER A 125 5.42 14.77 15.07
CA SER A 125 6.37 13.87 15.75
C SER A 125 7.60 14.60 16.30
N ARG A 126 7.99 15.73 15.67
CA ARG A 126 9.10 16.58 16.14
C ARG A 126 8.73 17.43 17.35
N LEU A 127 7.48 17.88 17.41
CA LEU A 127 6.94 18.57 18.59
C LEU A 127 6.77 17.66 19.81
N ALA A 128 6.82 16.35 19.68
CA ALA A 128 6.54 15.43 20.77
C ALA A 128 7.64 15.42 21.82
N VAL A 129 7.25 15.19 23.08
CA VAL A 129 8.13 14.90 24.23
C VAL A 129 8.14 13.42 24.59
N ARG A 130 7.19 12.66 24.05
CA ARG A 130 7.10 11.22 24.23
C ARG A 130 6.23 10.61 23.13
N HIS A 131 6.53 9.37 22.77
CA HIS A 131 5.69 8.58 21.86
C HIS A 131 5.44 7.16 22.42
N GLY A 132 4.43 6.50 21.87
CA GLY A 132 4.07 5.13 22.19
C GLY A 132 3.07 4.57 21.18
N LEU A 133 2.59 3.35 21.40
CA LEU A 133 1.57 2.73 20.57
C LEU A 133 0.21 3.42 20.75
N ALA A 134 -0.48 3.65 19.65
CA ALA A 134 -1.87 4.06 19.70
C ALA A 134 -2.77 2.90 20.13
N LYS A 135 -3.89 3.22 20.79
CA LYS A 135 -4.87 2.25 21.31
C LYS A 135 -6.20 2.36 20.56
N ASP A 136 -7.07 1.40 20.79
CA ASP A 136 -8.46 1.35 20.28
C ASP A 136 -8.54 1.45 18.75
N ALA A 137 -9.34 2.37 18.24
CA ALA A 137 -9.56 2.55 16.80
C ALA A 137 -8.28 2.93 16.03
N MET A 138 -7.29 3.52 16.71
CA MET A 138 -6.01 3.91 16.15
C MET A 138 -4.90 2.86 16.36
N TYR A 139 -5.26 1.65 16.86
CA TYR A 139 -4.29 0.58 17.02
C TYR A 139 -3.61 0.25 15.67
N GLY A 140 -2.30 0.12 15.69
CA GLY A 140 -1.49 0.07 14.48
C GLY A 140 -0.89 1.42 14.05
N GLY A 141 -1.09 2.46 14.85
CA GLY A 141 -0.44 3.76 14.74
C GLY A 141 0.33 4.13 16.00
N PHE A 142 0.76 5.37 16.06
CA PHE A 142 1.49 5.94 17.19
C PHE A 142 0.65 6.96 17.96
N THR A 143 0.97 7.11 19.24
CA THR A 143 0.45 8.18 20.10
C THR A 143 1.61 9.08 20.49
N PHE A 144 1.46 10.38 20.30
CA PHE A 144 2.43 11.41 20.62
C PHE A 144 1.92 12.27 21.78
N THR A 145 2.74 12.43 22.80
CA THR A 145 2.51 13.40 23.88
C THR A 145 3.28 14.66 23.51
N LEU A 146 2.58 15.77 23.26
CA LEU A 146 3.21 17.01 22.82
C LEU A 146 3.51 17.96 24.00
N SER A 147 2.72 17.93 25.06
CA SER A 147 2.87 18.80 26.23
C SER A 147 3.25 18.03 27.47
N HIS A 148 4.00 18.65 28.33
CA HIS A 148 4.25 18.16 29.70
C HIS A 148 3.01 18.24 30.60
N GLN A 149 2.01 19.02 30.22
CA GLN A 149 0.75 19.19 30.92
C GLN A 149 -0.18 17.99 30.69
N LYS A 150 -0.46 17.23 31.77
CA LYS A 150 -1.23 15.97 31.68
C LYS A 150 -2.70 16.15 31.25
N PHE A 151 -3.25 17.35 31.31
CA PHE A 151 -4.65 17.60 30.92
C PHE A 151 -4.82 17.78 29.42
N TRP A 152 -3.76 18.06 28.66
CA TRP A 152 -3.86 18.14 27.20
C TRP A 152 -3.95 16.74 26.58
N PRO A 153 -4.73 16.59 25.51
CA PRO A 153 -4.85 15.30 24.85
C PRO A 153 -3.58 14.95 24.06
N ASN A 154 -3.27 13.67 23.98
CA ASN A 154 -2.25 13.19 23.06
C ASN A 154 -2.75 13.24 21.62
N VAL A 155 -1.86 13.40 20.65
CA VAL A 155 -2.15 13.25 19.22
C VAL A 155 -1.88 11.80 18.80
N ARG A 156 -2.80 11.22 18.06
CA ARG A 156 -2.67 9.85 17.51
C ARG A 156 -2.57 9.94 16.00
N ILE A 157 -1.63 9.21 15.42
CA ILE A 157 -1.39 9.17 13.99
C ILE A 157 -1.32 7.72 13.54
N LYS A 158 -2.08 7.39 12.50
CA LYS A 158 -2.07 6.07 11.87
C LYS A 158 -1.99 6.22 10.36
N HIS A 159 -0.94 5.70 9.76
CA HIS A 159 -0.85 5.64 8.30
C HIS A 159 -1.91 4.71 7.71
N LEU A 160 -2.53 5.16 6.64
CA LEU A 160 -3.42 4.39 5.76
C LEU A 160 -2.67 3.89 4.55
N SER A 161 -1.76 4.70 4.03
CA SER A 161 -0.94 4.43 2.86
C SER A 161 0.36 5.22 2.94
N ARG A 162 1.21 5.12 1.92
CA ARG A 162 2.43 5.95 1.79
C ARG A 162 2.16 7.46 1.82
N ARG A 163 0.95 7.87 1.45
CA ARG A 163 0.58 9.27 1.18
C ARG A 163 -0.49 9.81 2.10
N ALA A 164 -1.07 8.97 2.96
CA ALA A 164 -2.19 9.39 3.79
C ALA A 164 -2.10 8.82 5.20
N ALA A 165 -2.41 9.66 6.18
CA ALA A 165 -2.49 9.28 7.59
C ALA A 165 -3.78 9.82 8.22
N ILE A 166 -4.43 9.00 9.05
CA ILE A 166 -5.45 9.49 9.96
C ILE A 166 -4.77 10.11 11.17
N MET A 167 -5.14 11.34 11.49
CA MET A 167 -4.67 12.06 12.66
C MET A 167 -5.87 12.46 13.52
N ASP A 168 -5.76 12.30 14.83
CA ASP A 168 -6.84 12.66 15.76
C ASP A 168 -6.28 12.91 17.16
N PHE A 169 -6.97 13.70 17.98
CA PHE A 169 -6.69 13.77 19.40
C PHE A 169 -7.20 12.50 20.11
N ALA A 170 -6.42 11.99 21.04
CA ALA A 170 -6.90 10.98 21.96
C ALA A 170 -8.08 11.55 22.75
N ALA A 171 -9.11 10.73 23.02
CA ALA A 171 -10.20 11.16 23.88
C ALA A 171 -9.64 11.65 25.22
N PRO A 172 -10.09 12.81 25.72
CA PRO A 172 -9.66 13.33 27.01
C PRO A 172 -9.89 12.26 28.08
N PHE A 173 -8.90 12.09 28.95
CA PHE A 173 -9.00 11.18 30.08
C PHE A 173 -10.20 11.65 30.94
N ARG A 174 -11.32 10.87 30.95
CA ARG A 174 -12.56 11.13 31.73
C ARG A 174 -13.52 12.21 31.20
N GLN A 175 -13.83 12.25 29.92
CA GLN A 175 -15.09 12.87 29.50
C GLN A 175 -16.27 11.96 29.89
N ARG A 176 -16.77 12.05 31.11
CA ARG A 176 -17.97 11.36 31.57
C ARG A 176 -19.18 12.18 31.15
N ASP A 177 -20.14 11.54 30.50
CA ASP A 177 -21.44 12.13 30.26
C ASP A 177 -22.05 12.52 31.63
N SER A 178 -22.63 13.71 31.75
CA SER A 178 -23.31 14.17 32.98
C SER A 178 -24.48 13.22 33.32
N ARG A 179 -24.92 13.22 34.57
CA ARG A 179 -26.08 12.41 35.00
C ARG A 179 -27.34 12.76 34.19
N SER A 180 -27.55 14.03 33.90
CA SER A 180 -28.71 14.50 33.10
C SER A 180 -28.60 14.06 31.63
N GLN A 181 -27.43 14.09 31.03
CA GLN A 181 -27.18 13.58 29.67
C GLN A 181 -27.40 12.07 29.59
N ARG A 182 -26.90 11.31 30.58
CA ARG A 182 -27.13 9.85 30.62
C ARG A 182 -28.60 9.51 30.76
N ASN A 183 -29.33 10.24 31.58
CA ASN A 183 -30.80 10.06 31.76
C ASN A 183 -31.59 10.37 30.48
N ARG A 184 -31.11 11.29 29.64
CA ARG A 184 -31.70 11.62 28.34
C ARG A 184 -31.18 10.78 27.20
N GLY A 185 -30.27 9.81 27.46
CA GLY A 185 -29.62 9.03 26.41
C GLY A 185 -28.61 9.82 25.56
N GLU A 186 -28.32 11.06 25.92
CA GLU A 186 -27.42 11.94 25.21
C GLU A 186 -25.96 11.61 25.58
N LYS A 187 -25.10 11.66 24.59
CA LYS A 187 -23.63 11.50 24.76
C LYS A 187 -22.96 12.83 24.47
N THR A 188 -22.03 13.23 25.35
CA THR A 188 -21.22 14.41 25.13
C THR A 188 -20.51 14.33 23.77
N PRO A 189 -20.65 15.35 22.91
CA PRO A 189 -19.92 15.36 21.62
C PRO A 189 -18.42 15.30 21.84
N VAL A 190 -17.73 14.52 21.01
CA VAL A 190 -16.26 14.40 21.09
C VAL A 190 -15.63 15.46 20.21
N ARG A 191 -14.70 16.22 20.77
CA ARG A 191 -13.81 17.07 19.97
C ARG A 191 -12.83 16.16 19.22
N ARG A 192 -12.86 16.27 17.91
CA ARG A 192 -11.92 15.58 17.02
C ARG A 192 -10.78 16.52 16.64
N GLY A 193 -9.65 15.97 16.21
CA GLY A 193 -8.62 16.73 15.55
C GLY A 193 -9.03 17.00 14.10
N TYR A 194 -8.88 18.24 13.67
CA TYR A 194 -9.13 18.68 12.29
C TYR A 194 -7.77 18.88 11.63
N PHE A 195 -7.07 17.78 11.40
CA PHE A 195 -5.74 17.77 10.81
C PHE A 195 -5.83 17.65 9.30
N VAL A 196 -5.16 18.52 8.58
CA VAL A 196 -5.08 18.51 7.13
C VAL A 196 -3.63 18.48 6.70
N ASP A 197 -3.22 17.37 6.12
CA ASP A 197 -1.94 17.27 5.45
C ASP A 197 -2.09 17.73 3.99
N VAL A 198 -1.45 18.84 3.65
CA VAL A 198 -1.57 19.49 2.34
C VAL A 198 -1.06 18.58 1.22
N SER A 199 -0.03 17.78 1.47
CA SER A 199 0.49 16.79 0.50
C SER A 199 -0.57 15.74 0.16
N THR A 200 -1.25 15.20 1.19
CA THR A 200 -2.36 14.24 1.01
C THR A 200 -3.54 14.85 0.27
N LEU A 201 -3.92 16.08 0.64
CA LEU A 201 -5.04 16.80 0.01
C LEU A 201 -4.75 17.11 -1.45
N ALA A 202 -3.55 17.62 -1.76
CA ALA A 202 -3.10 17.91 -3.12
C ALA A 202 -3.11 16.65 -3.98
N HIS A 203 -2.54 15.54 -3.47
CA HIS A 203 -2.55 14.27 -4.19
C HIS A 203 -3.97 13.79 -4.51
N SER A 204 -4.89 13.92 -3.55
CA SER A 204 -6.28 13.48 -3.72
C SER A 204 -7.08 14.31 -4.70
N LEU A 205 -6.82 15.63 -4.76
CA LEU A 205 -7.52 16.55 -5.64
C LEU A 205 -6.88 16.70 -7.03
N LEU A 206 -5.57 16.44 -7.13
CA LEU A 206 -4.80 16.65 -8.36
C LEU A 206 -4.26 15.36 -8.97
N SER A 207 -4.50 14.19 -8.36
CA SER A 207 -4.00 12.85 -8.79
C SER A 207 -2.49 12.80 -9.05
N ARG A 208 -1.74 13.68 -8.42
CA ARG A 208 -0.30 13.85 -8.64
C ARG A 208 0.42 14.07 -7.31
N GLY A 209 1.62 13.50 -7.18
CA GLY A 209 2.49 13.76 -6.04
C GLY A 209 3.28 15.05 -6.24
N PHE A 210 3.41 15.83 -5.16
CA PHE A 210 4.17 17.07 -5.13
C PHE A 210 5.04 17.13 -3.87
N ASP A 211 6.18 17.77 -3.95
CA ASP A 211 6.79 18.47 -2.82
C ASP A 211 6.18 19.89 -2.69
N LEU A 212 6.47 20.59 -1.61
CA LEU A 212 5.89 21.91 -1.38
C LEU A 212 6.33 22.93 -2.44
N GLY A 213 7.58 22.88 -2.91
CA GLY A 213 8.09 23.77 -3.94
C GLY A 213 7.38 23.56 -5.28
N ALA A 214 7.26 22.30 -5.71
CA ALA A 214 6.54 21.95 -6.94
C ALA A 214 5.04 22.29 -6.83
N LEU A 215 4.41 22.06 -5.66
CA LEU A 215 3.00 22.38 -5.46
C LEU A 215 2.76 23.89 -5.50
N SER A 216 3.60 24.68 -4.82
CA SER A 216 3.45 26.13 -4.76
C SER A 216 3.61 26.78 -6.14
N ARG A 217 4.53 26.27 -6.97
CA ARG A 217 4.68 26.69 -8.38
C ARG A 217 3.49 26.24 -9.22
N PHE A 218 3.04 24.98 -9.08
CA PHE A 218 1.91 24.46 -9.84
C PHE A 218 0.59 25.19 -9.55
N LEU A 219 0.37 25.61 -8.32
CA LEU A 219 -0.81 26.38 -7.91
C LEU A 219 -0.63 27.87 -8.10
N GLU A 220 0.53 28.31 -8.56
CA GLU A 220 0.88 29.75 -8.82
C GLU A 220 0.59 30.62 -7.60
N VAL A 221 0.94 30.10 -6.39
CA VAL A 221 0.67 30.88 -5.18
C VAL A 221 1.54 32.15 -5.11
N PRO A 222 1.05 33.23 -4.48
CA PRO A 222 1.76 34.52 -4.43
C PRO A 222 3.14 34.42 -3.77
N ASN A 223 3.30 33.53 -2.82
CA ASN A 223 4.52 33.36 -2.04
C ASN A 223 5.05 31.92 -2.14
N PRO A 224 5.63 31.51 -3.28
CA PRO A 224 6.12 30.14 -3.45
C PRO A 224 7.30 29.85 -2.50
N LYS A 225 7.53 28.55 -2.24
CA LYS A 225 8.64 28.06 -1.43
C LYS A 225 9.97 28.60 -1.95
N LEU A 226 10.84 29.00 -1.01
CA LEU A 226 12.22 29.40 -1.32
C LEU A 226 13.11 28.16 -1.43
N GLU A 227 14.27 28.31 -2.07
CA GLU A 227 15.33 27.31 -2.04
C GLU A 227 16.33 27.66 -0.93
N PHE A 228 16.77 26.64 -0.19
CA PHE A 228 17.76 26.75 0.86
C PHE A 228 18.42 25.38 1.07
N ASP A 229 19.76 25.33 1.21
CA ASP A 229 20.52 24.08 1.25
C ASP A 229 21.35 23.87 2.52
N ASP A 230 21.72 24.95 3.23
CA ASP A 230 22.59 24.86 4.42
C ASP A 230 21.80 24.68 5.72
N PHE A 231 21.14 23.52 5.85
CA PHE A 231 20.39 23.19 7.07
C PHE A 231 21.27 22.77 8.27
N ASP A 232 22.56 22.49 8.04
CA ASP A 232 23.51 22.08 9.09
C ASP A 232 24.21 23.26 9.75
N GLY A 233 24.21 24.41 9.10
CA GLY A 233 24.79 25.65 9.60
C GLY A 233 24.08 26.24 10.83
N PRO A 234 24.66 27.26 11.45
CA PRO A 234 24.03 28.01 12.53
C PRO A 234 22.79 28.74 12.02
N VAL A 235 21.83 28.99 12.93
CA VAL A 235 20.60 29.72 12.57
C VAL A 235 20.96 31.12 12.07
N CYS A 236 20.52 31.42 10.85
CA CYS A 236 20.73 32.68 10.16
C CYS A 236 19.42 33.27 9.65
N ASP A 237 19.44 34.53 9.20
CA ASP A 237 18.24 35.23 8.71
C ASP A 237 17.62 34.58 7.47
N GLU A 238 18.42 33.99 6.59
CA GLU A 238 17.98 33.28 5.40
C GLU A 238 17.19 32.03 5.80
N MET A 239 17.69 31.27 6.75
CA MET A 239 17.04 30.07 7.27
C MET A 239 15.72 30.41 7.96
N LEU A 240 15.67 31.48 8.73
CA LEU A 240 14.43 31.95 9.38
C LEU A 240 13.43 32.49 8.36
N ARG A 241 13.89 33.19 7.34
CA ARG A 241 13.05 33.62 6.21
C ARG A 241 12.49 32.44 5.44
N TYR A 242 13.28 31.38 5.26
CA TYR A 242 12.88 30.16 4.59
C TYR A 242 11.70 29.49 5.34
N VAL A 243 11.81 29.18 6.63
CA VAL A 243 10.73 28.53 7.38
C VAL A 243 9.45 29.38 7.46
N VAL A 244 9.58 30.70 7.62
CA VAL A 244 8.41 31.61 7.61
C VAL A 244 7.72 31.58 6.23
N ARG A 245 8.51 31.50 5.16
CA ARG A 245 7.99 31.37 3.78
C ARG A 245 7.32 29.99 3.58
N ASP A 246 7.88 28.91 4.12
CA ASP A 246 7.30 27.57 3.99
C ASP A 246 5.92 27.50 4.66
N VAL A 247 5.75 28.12 5.82
CA VAL A 247 4.44 28.24 6.48
C VAL A 247 3.45 29.06 5.63
N GLN A 248 3.91 30.18 5.04
CA GLN A 248 3.08 31.01 4.17
C GLN A 248 2.69 30.25 2.89
N ALA A 249 3.66 29.62 2.22
CA ALA A 249 3.42 28.81 1.02
C ALA A 249 2.47 27.64 1.30
N THR A 250 2.64 26.95 2.43
CA THR A 250 1.76 25.86 2.86
C THR A 250 0.33 26.34 3.06
N TRP A 251 0.13 27.50 3.70
CA TRP A 251 -1.20 28.07 3.88
C TRP A 251 -1.82 28.47 2.52
N GLU A 252 -1.05 29.12 1.64
CA GLU A 252 -1.54 29.53 0.32
C GLU A 252 -1.91 28.32 -0.55
N CYS A 253 -1.08 27.28 -0.54
CA CYS A 253 -1.42 26.01 -1.19
C CYS A 253 -2.70 25.40 -0.61
N TYR A 254 -2.83 25.38 0.73
CA TYR A 254 -4.05 24.91 1.40
C TYR A 254 -5.26 25.73 0.97
N ALA A 255 -5.18 27.08 0.95
CA ALA A 255 -6.28 27.94 0.55
C ALA A 255 -6.70 27.72 -0.92
N ALA A 256 -5.71 27.59 -1.82
CA ALA A 256 -5.97 27.27 -3.22
C ALA A 256 -6.66 25.90 -3.41
N LEU A 257 -6.20 24.89 -2.65
CA LEU A 257 -6.85 23.56 -2.66
C LEU A 257 -8.24 23.60 -2.04
N MET A 258 -8.49 24.42 -1.01
CA MET A 258 -9.81 24.61 -0.44
C MET A 258 -10.77 25.25 -1.44
N SER A 259 -10.33 26.27 -2.18
CA SER A 259 -11.14 26.87 -3.25
C SER A 259 -11.49 25.85 -4.34
N LYS A 260 -10.55 24.96 -4.68
CA LYS A 260 -10.83 23.85 -5.61
C LYS A 260 -11.84 22.84 -5.01
N LEU A 261 -11.73 22.54 -3.72
CA LEU A 261 -12.66 21.64 -3.02
C LEU A 261 -14.07 22.23 -2.94
N GLU A 262 -14.19 23.51 -2.61
CA GLU A 262 -15.48 24.24 -2.56
C GLU A 262 -16.16 24.29 -3.94
N ALA A 263 -15.37 24.47 -5.00
CA ALA A 263 -15.84 24.43 -6.38
C ALA A 263 -16.40 23.06 -6.83
N LEU A 264 -16.20 21.98 -6.05
CA LEU A 264 -16.83 20.68 -6.32
C LEU A 264 -18.29 20.62 -5.89
N GLU A 265 -18.76 21.57 -5.10
CA GLU A 265 -20.14 21.62 -4.53
C GLU A 265 -20.51 20.34 -3.75
N LEU A 266 -19.57 19.82 -2.97
CA LEU A 266 -19.72 18.62 -2.14
C LEU A 266 -19.72 19.01 -0.63
N PRO A 267 -20.82 19.55 -0.08
CA PRO A 267 -20.85 20.18 1.24
C PRO A 267 -20.55 19.22 2.40
N ASP A 268 -20.80 17.92 2.22
CA ASP A 268 -20.54 16.90 3.23
C ASP A 268 -19.08 16.42 3.24
N LEU A 269 -18.27 16.87 2.30
CA LEU A 269 -16.85 16.47 2.18
C LEU A 269 -15.95 17.48 2.88
N GLN A 270 -15.40 17.10 4.03
CA GLN A 270 -14.47 17.94 4.78
C GLN A 270 -13.01 17.59 4.43
N PRO A 271 -12.10 18.58 4.36
CA PRO A 271 -10.70 18.35 3.93
C PRO A 271 -9.95 17.33 4.80
N GLU A 272 -10.25 17.28 6.10
CA GLU A 272 -9.68 16.30 7.04
C GLU A 272 -10.17 14.86 6.83
N GLN A 273 -11.09 14.62 5.90
CA GLN A 273 -11.62 13.30 5.54
C GLN A 273 -11.16 12.83 4.16
N ILE A 274 -10.40 13.66 3.46
CA ILE A 274 -9.90 13.35 2.13
C ILE A 274 -8.54 12.67 2.25
N PHE A 275 -8.49 11.37 1.98
CA PHE A 275 -7.28 10.56 2.06
C PHE A 275 -6.82 10.01 0.71
N SER A 276 -7.68 10.07 -0.31
CA SER A 276 -7.41 9.62 -1.67
C SER A 276 -8.53 10.09 -2.60
N GLU A 277 -8.34 9.94 -3.90
CA GLU A 277 -9.35 10.16 -4.94
C GLU A 277 -10.68 9.43 -4.65
N ALA A 278 -10.61 8.23 -4.06
CA ALA A 278 -11.79 7.48 -3.65
C ALA A 278 -12.69 8.23 -2.65
N SER A 279 -12.16 9.20 -1.91
CA SER A 279 -12.96 10.07 -1.04
C SER A 279 -13.91 10.96 -1.84
N LEU A 280 -13.44 11.44 -3.00
CA LEU A 280 -14.24 12.27 -3.92
C LEU A 280 -15.35 11.45 -4.58
N GLY A 281 -15.01 10.27 -5.11
CA GLY A 281 -15.99 9.37 -5.71
C GLY A 281 -17.14 9.03 -4.76
N LYS A 282 -16.82 8.68 -3.51
CA LYS A 282 -17.84 8.43 -2.47
C LYS A 282 -18.68 9.68 -2.14
N ALA A 283 -18.06 10.85 -2.17
CA ALA A 283 -18.79 12.09 -1.93
C ALA A 283 -19.81 12.38 -3.05
N TYR A 284 -19.45 12.12 -4.31
CA TYR A 284 -20.41 12.22 -5.41
C TYR A 284 -21.57 11.21 -5.28
N LEU A 285 -21.28 9.95 -4.92
CA LEU A 285 -22.35 8.96 -4.68
C LEU A 285 -23.30 9.41 -3.57
N ARG A 286 -22.78 9.95 -2.45
CA ARG A 286 -23.61 10.53 -1.38
C ARG A 286 -24.40 11.75 -1.85
N ALA A 287 -23.76 12.63 -2.63
CA ALA A 287 -24.43 13.82 -3.18
C ALA A 287 -25.58 13.46 -4.12
N MET A 288 -25.47 12.36 -4.87
CA MET A 288 -26.54 11.78 -5.68
C MET A 288 -27.65 11.11 -4.84
N GLY A 289 -27.51 11.04 -3.52
CA GLY A 289 -28.49 10.40 -2.66
C GLY A 289 -28.39 8.87 -2.62
N ILE A 290 -27.33 8.28 -3.16
CA ILE A 290 -27.13 6.83 -3.20
C ILE A 290 -26.80 6.33 -1.80
N ALA A 291 -27.66 5.52 -1.23
CA ALA A 291 -27.43 4.82 0.02
C ALA A 291 -26.54 3.58 -0.22
N PRO A 292 -25.60 3.27 0.68
CA PRO A 292 -24.78 2.07 0.58
C PRO A 292 -25.62 0.78 0.52
N TRP A 293 -25.27 -0.15 -0.36
CA TRP A 293 -25.98 -1.42 -0.53
C TRP A 293 -26.24 -2.16 0.78
N ARG A 294 -25.28 -2.20 1.70
CA ARG A 294 -25.44 -2.87 3.01
C ARG A 294 -26.38 -2.16 3.98
N GLU A 295 -26.73 -0.91 3.72
CA GLU A 295 -27.74 -0.18 4.48
C GLU A 295 -29.15 -0.43 3.95
N VAL A 296 -29.26 -0.60 2.63
CA VAL A 296 -30.55 -0.87 1.98
C VAL A 296 -30.91 -2.37 1.99
N GLN A 297 -29.91 -3.26 2.04
CA GLN A 297 -30.10 -4.72 2.10
C GLN A 297 -29.18 -5.35 3.19
N PRO A 298 -29.45 -5.09 4.48
CA PRO A 298 -28.60 -5.57 5.58
C PRO A 298 -28.69 -7.08 5.84
N ASP A 299 -29.72 -7.73 5.33
CA ASP A 299 -30.08 -9.14 5.51
C ASP A 299 -29.66 -10.05 4.35
N PHE A 300 -28.79 -9.55 3.45
CA PHE A 300 -28.24 -10.36 2.36
C PHE A 300 -27.55 -11.62 2.91
N PRO A 301 -27.80 -12.82 2.33
CA PRO A 301 -27.32 -14.09 2.85
C PRO A 301 -25.80 -14.15 2.97
N GLU A 302 -25.32 -14.60 4.14
CA GLU A 302 -23.88 -14.68 4.39
C GLU A 302 -23.18 -15.79 3.60
N ASP A 303 -23.86 -16.88 3.28
CA ASP A 303 -23.35 -17.95 2.43
C ASP A 303 -23.04 -17.46 1.00
N LEU A 304 -23.92 -16.65 0.42
CA LEU A 304 -23.68 -15.99 -0.86
C LEU A 304 -22.51 -14.98 -0.77
N MET A 305 -22.29 -14.35 0.39
CA MET A 305 -21.10 -13.51 0.59
C MET A 305 -19.80 -14.31 0.45
N GLY A 306 -19.78 -15.55 0.89
CA GLY A 306 -18.64 -16.46 0.70
C GLY A 306 -18.37 -16.75 -0.78
N ALA A 307 -19.41 -17.02 -1.57
CA ALA A 307 -19.32 -17.22 -3.02
C ALA A 307 -18.81 -15.93 -3.72
N LEU A 308 -19.41 -14.77 -3.43
CA LEU A 308 -19.01 -13.46 -3.99
C LEU A 308 -17.54 -13.13 -3.68
N MET A 309 -17.11 -13.32 -2.46
CA MET A 309 -15.72 -13.02 -2.08
C MET A 309 -14.73 -14.00 -2.72
N SER A 310 -15.06 -15.26 -2.87
CA SER A 310 -14.18 -16.27 -3.46
C SER A 310 -14.02 -16.12 -4.97
N SER A 311 -15.01 -15.53 -5.66
CA SER A 311 -14.96 -15.27 -7.10
C SER A 311 -14.15 -14.02 -7.47
N TYR A 312 -13.67 -13.24 -6.48
CA TYR A 312 -12.89 -12.04 -6.72
C TYR A 312 -11.39 -12.33 -6.84
N TYR A 313 -10.81 -11.95 -7.97
CA TYR A 313 -9.37 -12.12 -8.27
C TYR A 313 -8.64 -10.82 -8.64
N GLY A 314 -9.33 -9.79 -9.11
CA GLY A 314 -8.71 -8.55 -9.61
C GLY A 314 -8.40 -8.58 -11.10
N GLY A 315 -7.59 -7.63 -11.57
CA GLY A 315 -7.20 -7.53 -12.98
C GLY A 315 -6.22 -8.62 -13.42
N ARG A 316 -6.04 -8.76 -14.73
CA ARG A 316 -5.08 -9.68 -15.35
C ARG A 316 -3.81 -8.93 -15.72
N SER A 317 -2.64 -9.48 -15.33
CA SER A 317 -1.33 -8.90 -15.60
C SER A 317 -0.34 -10.03 -15.85
N GLU A 318 0.11 -10.16 -17.12
CA GLU A 318 0.90 -11.30 -17.60
C GLU A 318 2.01 -10.85 -18.53
N VAL A 319 3.08 -11.62 -18.61
CA VAL A 319 4.14 -11.53 -19.62
C VAL A 319 4.16 -12.84 -20.39
N ARG A 320 4.14 -12.75 -21.71
CA ARG A 320 4.19 -13.92 -22.61
C ARG A 320 5.56 -14.09 -23.23
N ILE A 321 6.18 -13.00 -23.70
CA ILE A 321 7.53 -13.02 -24.29
C ILE A 321 8.50 -12.32 -23.35
N ARG A 322 9.56 -13.02 -22.96
CA ARG A 322 10.51 -12.53 -21.95
C ARG A 322 11.92 -12.48 -22.49
N ARG A 323 12.64 -11.39 -22.12
CA ARG A 323 14.06 -11.22 -22.37
C ARG A 323 14.45 -11.43 -23.83
N GLU A 324 13.57 -11.05 -24.71
CA GLU A 324 13.73 -11.09 -26.16
C GLU A 324 13.21 -9.79 -26.75
N VAL A 325 13.94 -9.20 -27.66
CA VAL A 325 13.50 -8.01 -28.40
C VAL A 325 12.45 -8.44 -29.41
N ARG A 326 11.26 -7.84 -29.30
CA ARG A 326 10.16 -8.05 -30.25
C ARG A 326 9.59 -6.72 -30.70
N GLN A 327 9.32 -6.60 -32.00
CA GLN A 327 8.50 -5.50 -32.50
C GLN A 327 7.07 -5.67 -31.99
N VAL A 328 6.51 -4.58 -31.44
CA VAL A 328 5.15 -4.60 -30.85
C VAL A 328 4.35 -3.39 -31.30
N ILE A 329 3.03 -3.50 -31.14
CA ILE A 329 2.12 -2.36 -31.11
C ILE A 329 1.44 -2.38 -29.75
N LEU A 330 1.59 -1.28 -29.00
CA LEU A 330 0.94 -1.12 -27.70
C LEU A 330 -0.48 -0.62 -27.92
N CYS A 331 -1.44 -1.37 -27.38
CA CYS A 331 -2.85 -1.04 -27.37
C CYS A 331 -3.36 -0.90 -25.94
N ASP A 332 -4.30 0.03 -25.72
CA ASP A 332 -4.93 0.28 -24.42
C ASP A 332 -6.45 0.41 -24.55
N PHE A 333 -7.19 -0.11 -23.58
CA PHE A 333 -8.63 0.03 -23.54
C PHE A 333 -9.05 1.38 -22.95
N LEU A 334 -9.94 2.04 -23.64
CA LEU A 334 -10.52 3.30 -23.18
C LEU A 334 -11.22 3.12 -21.83
N SER A 335 -10.60 3.59 -20.76
CA SER A 335 -11.19 3.55 -19.42
C SER A 335 -11.82 2.19 -19.10
N MET A 336 -11.04 1.10 -19.13
CA MET A 336 -11.49 -0.30 -19.07
C MET A 336 -12.62 -0.53 -18.05
N TYR A 337 -12.43 -0.14 -16.79
CA TYR A 337 -13.43 -0.41 -15.75
C TYR A 337 -14.74 0.36 -15.94
N PRO A 338 -14.76 1.69 -16.20
CA PRO A 338 -15.99 2.39 -16.58
C PRO A 338 -16.67 1.77 -17.80
N THR A 339 -15.91 1.37 -18.83
CA THR A 339 -16.43 0.78 -20.06
C THR A 339 -17.16 -0.54 -19.80
N VAL A 340 -16.55 -1.46 -19.03
CA VAL A 340 -17.24 -2.72 -18.68
C VAL A 340 -18.42 -2.48 -17.74
N CYS A 341 -18.35 -1.50 -16.83
CA CYS A 341 -19.51 -1.12 -16.01
C CYS A 341 -20.70 -0.69 -16.87
N THR A 342 -20.45 0.11 -17.90
CA THR A 342 -21.48 0.60 -18.83
C THR A 342 -22.04 -0.55 -19.67
N LEU A 343 -21.18 -1.38 -20.29
CA LEU A 343 -21.61 -2.52 -21.12
C LEU A 343 -22.47 -3.50 -20.35
N MET A 344 -22.11 -3.80 -19.11
CA MET A 344 -22.88 -4.70 -18.25
C MET A 344 -24.10 -4.04 -17.58
N GLY A 345 -24.29 -2.73 -17.73
CA GLY A 345 -25.36 -1.98 -17.08
C GLY A 345 -25.28 -2.00 -15.56
N LEU A 346 -24.06 -1.98 -14.99
CA LEU A 346 -23.86 -2.11 -13.54
C LEU A 346 -24.36 -0.91 -12.74
N TRP A 347 -24.61 0.23 -13.38
CA TRP A 347 -25.19 1.39 -12.71
C TRP A 347 -26.54 1.07 -12.07
N ARG A 348 -27.32 0.16 -12.65
CA ARG A 348 -28.61 -0.29 -12.11
C ARG A 348 -28.48 -0.93 -10.73
N TYR A 349 -27.37 -1.61 -10.43
CA TYR A 349 -27.08 -2.18 -9.11
C TYR A 349 -26.66 -1.12 -8.09
N VAL A 350 -25.97 -0.08 -8.55
CA VAL A 350 -25.54 1.03 -7.68
C VAL A 350 -26.74 1.84 -7.18
N THR A 351 -27.74 2.04 -8.05
CA THR A 351 -28.95 2.82 -7.75
C THR A 351 -30.10 1.98 -7.18
N ALA A 352 -29.94 0.65 -7.11
CA ALA A 352 -30.97 -0.25 -6.61
C ALA A 352 -31.11 -0.23 -5.08
N SER A 353 -32.32 -0.43 -4.58
CA SER A 353 -32.63 -0.64 -3.17
C SER A 353 -32.26 -2.04 -2.64
N GLY A 354 -31.56 -2.84 -3.44
CA GLY A 354 -31.09 -4.17 -3.15
C GLY A 354 -30.92 -4.97 -4.44
N MET A 355 -30.62 -6.26 -4.32
CA MET A 355 -30.52 -7.18 -5.44
C MET A 355 -31.21 -8.51 -5.13
N GLY A 356 -31.89 -9.07 -6.13
CA GLY A 356 -32.41 -10.42 -6.14
C GLY A 356 -31.37 -11.40 -6.68
N TRP A 357 -31.63 -12.68 -6.48
CA TRP A 357 -30.85 -13.78 -7.08
C TRP A 357 -31.75 -14.96 -7.40
N ARG A 358 -31.37 -15.72 -8.43
CA ARG A 358 -32.07 -16.90 -8.87
C ARG A 358 -31.10 -17.97 -9.37
N ASP A 359 -31.57 -19.21 -9.38
CA ASP A 359 -30.83 -20.27 -10.08
C ASP A 359 -30.85 -19.99 -11.60
N ALA A 360 -29.66 -20.03 -12.19
CA ALA A 360 -29.42 -19.83 -13.62
C ALA A 360 -28.55 -20.93 -14.22
N THR A 361 -28.52 -22.11 -13.59
CA THR A 361 -27.62 -23.21 -13.97
C THR A 361 -27.83 -23.65 -15.43
N ALA A 362 -29.08 -23.88 -15.83
CA ALA A 362 -29.40 -24.30 -17.21
C ALA A 362 -29.11 -23.18 -18.23
N GLU A 363 -29.35 -21.92 -17.84
CA GLU A 363 -29.04 -20.73 -18.67
C GLU A 363 -27.54 -20.60 -18.90
N ALA A 364 -26.72 -20.69 -17.83
CA ALA A 364 -25.27 -20.63 -17.92
C ALA A 364 -24.68 -21.78 -18.75
N GLN A 365 -25.20 -23.01 -18.60
CA GLN A 365 -24.80 -24.18 -19.39
C GLN A 365 -25.09 -23.96 -20.87
N SER A 366 -26.30 -23.52 -21.20
CA SER A 366 -26.73 -23.26 -22.59
C SER A 366 -25.88 -22.15 -23.21
N LEU A 367 -25.67 -21.04 -22.51
CA LEU A 367 -24.87 -19.93 -22.98
C LEU A 367 -23.42 -20.35 -23.21
N LEU A 368 -22.80 -21.04 -22.25
CA LEU A 368 -21.42 -21.51 -22.40
C LEU A 368 -21.27 -22.56 -23.49
N ALA A 369 -22.28 -23.38 -23.79
CA ALA A 369 -22.25 -24.32 -24.90
C ALA A 369 -22.20 -23.61 -26.26
N GLY A 370 -22.98 -22.52 -26.43
CA GLY A 370 -23.15 -21.81 -27.68
C GLY A 370 -22.21 -20.66 -27.95
N VAL A 371 -21.76 -19.92 -26.90
CA VAL A 371 -21.08 -18.64 -27.07
C VAL A 371 -19.81 -18.70 -27.92
N SER A 372 -19.70 -17.78 -28.85
CA SER A 372 -18.54 -17.52 -29.70
C SER A 372 -17.95 -16.12 -29.43
N VAL A 373 -16.82 -15.80 -30.05
CA VAL A 373 -16.25 -14.44 -29.93
C VAL A 373 -17.13 -13.42 -30.66
N GLU A 374 -17.83 -13.81 -31.68
CA GLU A 374 -18.73 -12.97 -32.49
C GLU A 374 -19.95 -12.53 -31.68
N ASP A 375 -20.50 -13.39 -30.84
CA ASP A 375 -21.63 -13.05 -29.96
C ASP A 375 -21.26 -11.94 -28.97
N LEU A 376 -19.99 -11.92 -28.53
CA LEU A 376 -19.46 -10.92 -27.62
C LEU A 376 -19.29 -9.53 -28.21
N GLN A 377 -19.43 -9.40 -29.55
CA GLN A 377 -19.41 -8.10 -30.23
C GLN A 377 -20.72 -7.30 -30.03
N SER A 378 -21.79 -7.97 -29.56
CA SER A 378 -23.05 -7.32 -29.22
C SER A 378 -23.04 -6.74 -27.83
N PRO A 379 -23.25 -5.41 -27.62
CA PRO A 379 -23.36 -4.82 -26.30
C PRO A 379 -24.45 -5.45 -25.43
N ASP A 380 -25.58 -5.88 -26.00
CA ASP A 380 -26.68 -6.51 -25.27
C ASP A 380 -26.29 -7.86 -24.64
N PHE A 381 -25.30 -8.54 -25.20
CA PHE A 381 -24.79 -9.77 -24.62
C PHE A 381 -24.16 -9.54 -23.25
N TRP A 382 -23.48 -8.42 -23.05
CA TRP A 382 -22.76 -8.10 -21.82
C TRP A 382 -23.70 -7.90 -20.62
N GLN A 383 -24.95 -7.49 -20.87
CA GLN A 383 -25.93 -7.34 -19.80
C GLN A 383 -26.36 -8.69 -19.18
N LYS A 384 -26.12 -9.82 -19.87
CA LYS A 384 -26.38 -11.17 -19.39
C LYS A 384 -25.28 -11.72 -18.46
N LEU A 385 -24.17 -11.02 -18.32
CA LEU A 385 -22.99 -11.51 -17.60
C LEU A 385 -23.07 -11.35 -16.07
N SER A 386 -24.17 -10.84 -15.51
CA SER A 386 -24.34 -10.63 -14.08
C SER A 386 -24.61 -11.95 -13.33
N MET A 387 -23.72 -12.93 -13.50
CA MET A 387 -23.82 -14.27 -12.92
C MET A 387 -22.53 -14.70 -12.25
N LEU A 388 -22.66 -15.48 -11.18
CA LEU A 388 -21.59 -16.34 -10.66
C LEU A 388 -21.85 -17.78 -11.08
N VAL A 389 -20.80 -18.47 -11.48
CA VAL A 389 -20.86 -19.84 -11.97
C VAL A 389 -19.91 -20.69 -11.14
N LYS A 390 -20.44 -21.75 -10.56
CA LYS A 390 -19.67 -22.76 -9.84
C LYS A 390 -19.29 -23.86 -10.82
N VAL A 391 -18.01 -23.99 -11.08
CA VAL A 391 -17.49 -24.94 -12.04
C VAL A 391 -16.59 -25.97 -11.38
N LEU A 392 -16.52 -27.16 -11.95
CA LEU A 392 -15.51 -28.16 -11.61
C LEU A 392 -14.37 -28.05 -12.62
N PRO A 393 -13.28 -27.32 -12.32
CA PRO A 393 -12.22 -27.06 -13.28
C PRO A 393 -11.47 -28.35 -13.69
N ASP A 394 -11.25 -28.51 -14.99
CA ASP A 394 -10.52 -29.64 -15.57
C ASP A 394 -9.59 -29.13 -16.69
N ALA A 395 -8.42 -28.62 -16.29
CA ALA A 395 -7.48 -27.96 -17.18
C ALA A 395 -8.09 -26.74 -17.91
N ASP A 396 -9.04 -26.05 -17.30
CA ASP A 396 -9.59 -24.79 -17.79
C ASP A 396 -8.70 -23.61 -17.40
N ILE A 397 -8.61 -22.56 -18.20
CA ILE A 397 -7.81 -21.37 -17.89
C ILE A 397 -8.62 -20.42 -17.03
N PHE A 398 -8.27 -20.35 -15.74
CA PHE A 398 -8.87 -19.46 -14.77
C PHE A 398 -7.84 -18.61 -14.04
N PRO A 399 -8.23 -17.47 -13.41
CA PRO A 399 -7.36 -16.78 -12.48
C PRO A 399 -7.13 -17.66 -11.25
N VAL A 400 -5.86 -18.02 -10.99
CA VAL A 400 -5.47 -18.88 -9.88
C VAL A 400 -4.60 -18.07 -8.92
N ARG A 401 -4.99 -18.03 -7.66
CA ARG A 401 -4.17 -17.44 -6.58
C ARG A 401 -3.46 -18.56 -5.84
N ALA A 402 -2.15 -18.66 -6.04
CA ALA A 402 -1.31 -19.69 -5.44
C ALA A 402 0.04 -19.09 -4.98
N ALA A 403 0.68 -19.76 -4.01
CA ALA A 403 2.09 -19.54 -3.70
C ALA A 403 2.90 -20.38 -4.69
N TYR A 404 3.25 -19.76 -5.81
CA TYR A 404 4.03 -20.40 -6.84
C TYR A 404 5.45 -20.68 -6.31
N GLU A 405 6.16 -21.56 -6.99
CA GLU A 405 7.47 -22.05 -6.54
C GLU A 405 8.39 -20.94 -6.01
N GLY A 406 8.78 -21.10 -4.76
CA GLY A 406 9.65 -20.16 -4.08
C GLY A 406 8.99 -18.85 -3.61
N GLU A 407 7.68 -18.64 -3.79
CA GLU A 407 6.94 -17.50 -3.24
C GLU A 407 6.36 -17.85 -1.86
N GLN A 408 6.41 -16.91 -0.92
CA GLN A 408 5.76 -17.06 0.39
C GLN A 408 4.30 -16.58 0.32
N LEU A 409 4.02 -15.56 -0.50
CA LEU A 409 2.68 -15.01 -0.67
C LEU A 409 2.00 -15.60 -1.89
N SER A 410 0.70 -15.81 -1.79
CA SER A 410 -0.11 -16.21 -2.92
C SER A 410 -0.28 -15.03 -3.89
N THR A 411 0.13 -15.24 -5.14
CA THR A 411 -0.05 -14.28 -6.23
C THR A 411 -1.03 -14.82 -7.27
N ILE A 412 -1.57 -13.95 -8.14
CA ILE A 412 -2.60 -14.32 -9.13
C ILE A 412 -1.97 -14.42 -10.52
N ALA A 413 -2.35 -15.47 -11.24
CA ALA A 413 -2.09 -15.61 -12.68
C ALA A 413 -3.22 -16.40 -13.33
N ALA A 414 -3.49 -16.15 -14.62
CA ALA A 414 -4.37 -17.01 -15.42
C ALA A 414 -3.56 -18.25 -15.85
N ASN A 415 -3.91 -19.40 -15.29
CA ASN A 415 -3.25 -20.67 -15.51
C ASN A 415 -4.29 -21.78 -15.75
N TYR A 416 -3.86 -22.87 -16.33
CA TYR A 416 -4.67 -24.08 -16.35
C TYR A 416 -4.95 -24.52 -14.93
N LEU A 417 -6.21 -24.74 -14.59
CA LEU A 417 -6.64 -25.16 -13.25
C LEU A 417 -7.41 -26.49 -13.35
N SER A 418 -7.06 -27.43 -12.48
CA SER A 418 -7.88 -28.61 -12.17
C SER A 418 -8.14 -28.67 -10.68
N SER A 419 -9.35 -29.05 -10.29
CA SER A 419 -9.76 -29.15 -8.88
C SER A 419 -10.76 -30.29 -8.69
N ASP A 420 -10.62 -31.02 -7.58
CA ASP A 420 -11.61 -32.04 -7.19
C ASP A 420 -12.85 -31.41 -6.50
N ALA A 421 -12.74 -30.16 -6.04
CA ALA A 421 -13.83 -29.37 -5.48
C ALA A 421 -14.30 -28.30 -6.48
N PRO A 422 -15.61 -28.08 -6.63
CA PRO A 422 -16.13 -27.01 -7.47
C PRO A 422 -15.82 -25.62 -6.88
N LEU A 423 -15.54 -24.65 -7.76
CA LEU A 423 -15.11 -23.31 -7.42
C LEU A 423 -15.97 -22.26 -8.09
N TRP A 424 -16.14 -21.09 -7.45
CA TRP A 424 -16.90 -19.97 -7.99
C TRP A 424 -16.04 -19.03 -8.83
N PHE A 425 -16.55 -18.70 -10.03
CA PHE A 425 -16.02 -17.69 -10.94
C PHE A 425 -17.17 -16.84 -11.48
N THR A 426 -16.85 -15.71 -12.12
CA THR A 426 -17.86 -14.96 -12.86
C THR A 426 -18.17 -15.67 -14.18
N LEU A 427 -19.36 -15.47 -14.75
CA LEU A 427 -19.70 -15.99 -16.07
C LEU A 427 -18.69 -15.48 -17.12
N ALA A 428 -18.25 -14.24 -17.00
CA ALA A 428 -17.21 -13.67 -17.85
C ALA A 428 -15.90 -14.48 -17.81
N ASP A 429 -15.47 -14.95 -16.64
CA ASP A 429 -14.30 -15.83 -16.51
C ASP A 429 -14.51 -17.18 -17.20
N CYS A 430 -15.72 -17.73 -17.10
CA CYS A 430 -16.06 -19.00 -17.76
C CYS A 430 -16.06 -18.88 -19.28
N ILE A 431 -16.56 -17.77 -19.81
CA ILE A 431 -16.49 -17.45 -21.25
C ILE A 431 -15.03 -17.27 -21.67
N ALA A 432 -14.23 -16.52 -20.91
CA ALA A 432 -12.80 -16.36 -21.17
C ALA A 432 -12.08 -17.71 -21.20
N ALA A 433 -12.37 -18.61 -20.26
CA ALA A 433 -11.83 -19.95 -20.25
C ALA A 433 -12.19 -20.73 -21.53
N LYS A 434 -13.45 -20.66 -21.98
CA LYS A 434 -13.90 -21.30 -23.24
C LYS A 434 -13.16 -20.72 -24.45
N LEU A 435 -13.05 -19.40 -24.55
CA LEU A 435 -12.35 -18.76 -25.69
C LEU A 435 -10.88 -19.20 -25.78
N LEU A 436 -10.20 -19.30 -24.63
CA LEU A 436 -8.77 -19.61 -24.55
C LEU A 436 -8.47 -21.13 -24.63
N THR A 437 -9.43 -21.99 -24.33
CA THR A 437 -9.21 -23.44 -24.35
C THR A 437 -9.99 -24.17 -25.44
N GLY A 438 -10.97 -23.50 -26.06
CA GLY A 438 -11.93 -24.13 -27.02
C GLY A 438 -12.97 -25.04 -26.35
N LYS A 439 -12.94 -25.20 -25.02
CA LYS A 439 -13.78 -26.11 -24.23
C LYS A 439 -14.59 -25.32 -23.20
N ALA A 440 -15.90 -25.55 -23.13
CA ALA A 440 -16.74 -24.99 -22.08
C ALA A 440 -16.42 -25.62 -20.73
N PRO A 441 -16.21 -24.84 -19.66
CA PRO A 441 -16.02 -25.36 -18.30
C PRO A 441 -17.24 -26.16 -17.82
N LYS A 442 -17.02 -27.18 -16.99
CA LYS A 442 -18.10 -28.01 -16.43
C LYS A 442 -18.83 -27.24 -15.34
N VAL A 443 -20.03 -26.72 -15.67
CA VAL A 443 -20.91 -26.00 -14.73
C VAL A 443 -21.60 -26.97 -13.78
N VAL A 444 -21.52 -26.68 -12.48
CA VAL A 444 -22.19 -27.40 -11.40
C VAL A 444 -23.43 -26.65 -10.92
N GLU A 445 -23.31 -25.32 -10.79
CA GLU A 445 -24.35 -24.43 -10.31
C GLU A 445 -24.11 -23.03 -10.86
N ALA A 446 -25.14 -22.26 -11.13
CA ALA A 446 -24.99 -20.84 -11.45
C ALA A 446 -26.07 -20.00 -10.78
N ILE A 447 -25.69 -18.79 -10.36
CA ILE A 447 -26.57 -17.82 -9.72
C ILE A 447 -26.56 -16.54 -10.55
N ALA A 448 -27.72 -16.18 -11.10
CA ALA A 448 -27.91 -14.87 -11.71
C ALA A 448 -28.37 -13.86 -10.66
N PHE A 449 -27.89 -12.63 -10.79
CA PHE A 449 -28.28 -11.53 -9.94
C PHE A 449 -29.05 -10.49 -10.76
N ASP A 450 -30.12 -9.96 -10.17
CA ASP A 450 -30.96 -8.94 -10.79
C ASP A 450 -31.02 -7.72 -9.86
N PRO A 451 -30.89 -6.48 -10.38
CA PRO A 451 -31.04 -5.29 -9.56
C PRO A 451 -32.49 -5.16 -9.09
N GLY A 452 -32.69 -4.77 -7.82
CA GLY A 452 -33.98 -4.46 -7.27
C GLY A 452 -34.54 -3.12 -7.81
N PRO A 453 -35.67 -2.66 -7.28
CA PRO A 453 -36.19 -1.34 -7.61
C PRO A 453 -35.19 -0.23 -7.32
N MET A 454 -35.29 0.87 -8.04
CA MET A 454 -34.46 2.04 -7.81
C MET A 454 -34.68 2.63 -6.42
N GLN A 455 -33.62 3.12 -5.80
CA GLN A 455 -33.70 3.79 -4.49
C GLN A 455 -34.51 5.09 -4.58
N ASP A 456 -35.22 5.42 -3.50
CA ASP A 456 -35.86 6.72 -3.35
C ASP A 456 -34.83 7.80 -2.99
N GLY A 457 -35.14 9.06 -3.36
CA GLY A 457 -34.32 10.21 -2.97
C GLY A 457 -33.06 10.45 -3.80
N LEU A 458 -32.93 9.75 -4.92
CA LEU A 458 -31.89 10.03 -5.91
C LEU A 458 -32.07 11.45 -6.48
N ARG A 459 -30.95 12.12 -6.72
CA ARG A 459 -30.93 13.50 -7.21
C ARG A 459 -29.74 13.78 -8.11
N PRO A 460 -29.88 14.65 -9.10
CA PRO A 460 -28.79 15.01 -9.98
C PRO A 460 -27.68 15.75 -9.24
N VAL A 461 -26.46 15.63 -9.77
CA VAL A 461 -25.27 16.35 -9.32
C VAL A 461 -24.57 17.04 -10.48
N ASN A 462 -23.92 18.15 -10.17
CA ASN A 462 -23.04 18.85 -11.11
C ASN A 462 -21.58 18.46 -10.78
N ILE A 463 -20.92 17.71 -11.64
CA ILE A 463 -19.51 17.37 -11.43
C ILE A 463 -18.68 18.64 -11.51
N SER A 464 -17.78 18.85 -10.55
CA SER A 464 -17.01 20.09 -10.39
C SER A 464 -17.85 21.36 -10.27
N GLY A 465 -19.08 21.27 -9.76
CA GLY A 465 -20.00 22.40 -9.61
C GLY A 465 -20.48 23.01 -10.93
N LYS A 466 -20.21 22.37 -12.06
CA LYS A 466 -20.54 22.93 -13.39
C LYS A 466 -21.86 22.37 -13.91
N ALA A 467 -22.82 23.22 -14.21
CA ALA A 467 -24.11 22.80 -14.76
C ALA A 467 -23.98 21.99 -16.07
N GLU A 468 -22.96 22.29 -16.89
CA GLU A 468 -22.66 21.53 -18.11
C GLU A 468 -22.20 20.09 -17.86
N TYR A 469 -21.75 19.80 -16.64
CA TYR A 469 -21.35 18.45 -16.20
C TYR A 469 -22.41 17.79 -15.29
N ARG A 470 -23.68 18.15 -15.51
CA ARG A 470 -24.80 17.54 -14.81
C ARG A 470 -24.91 16.05 -15.13
N VAL A 471 -25.06 15.26 -14.10
CA VAL A 471 -25.38 13.82 -14.16
C VAL A 471 -26.63 13.56 -13.30
N ASP A 472 -27.65 12.97 -13.91
CA ASP A 472 -28.85 12.53 -13.21
C ASP A 472 -28.78 11.01 -13.00
N PRO A 473 -28.69 10.51 -11.77
CA PRO A 473 -28.52 9.08 -11.52
C PRO A 473 -29.72 8.23 -11.92
N VAL A 474 -30.90 8.85 -12.11
CA VAL A 474 -32.14 8.17 -12.54
C VAL A 474 -32.18 7.98 -14.04
N GLU A 475 -31.77 9.01 -14.79
CA GLU A 475 -31.90 9.06 -16.26
C GLU A 475 -30.64 8.57 -16.96
N THR A 476 -29.48 8.65 -16.29
CA THR A 476 -28.17 8.50 -16.96
C THR A 476 -27.28 7.48 -16.24
N ASP A 477 -26.66 6.59 -17.01
CA ASP A 477 -25.56 5.80 -16.48
C ASP A 477 -24.37 6.70 -16.18
N PHE A 478 -24.04 6.80 -14.89
CA PHE A 478 -22.96 7.65 -14.41
C PHE A 478 -21.59 7.27 -15.01
N PHE A 479 -21.30 5.97 -15.12
CA PHE A 479 -20.03 5.50 -15.66
C PHE A 479 -19.87 5.92 -17.13
N LYS A 480 -20.95 5.81 -17.91
CA LYS A 480 -21.00 6.27 -19.30
C LYS A 480 -20.81 7.78 -19.39
N ARG A 481 -21.66 8.53 -18.67
CA ARG A 481 -21.72 9.99 -18.81
C ARG A 481 -20.43 10.69 -18.43
N VAL A 482 -19.75 10.23 -17.38
CA VAL A 482 -18.47 10.81 -16.95
C VAL A 482 -17.38 10.68 -18.00
N ILE A 483 -17.32 9.55 -18.72
CA ILE A 483 -16.36 9.35 -19.80
C ILE A 483 -16.70 10.21 -21.02
N GLU A 484 -18.00 10.33 -21.36
CA GLU A 484 -18.47 11.21 -22.43
C GLU A 484 -18.11 12.67 -22.15
N LEU A 485 -18.47 13.17 -20.96
CA LEU A 485 -18.11 14.54 -20.53
C LEU A 485 -16.60 14.80 -20.56
N ARG A 486 -15.82 13.81 -20.15
CA ARG A 486 -14.35 13.91 -20.23
C ARG A 486 -13.89 14.04 -21.67
N LYS A 487 -14.45 13.26 -22.59
CA LYS A 487 -14.09 13.30 -24.02
C LYS A 487 -14.52 14.61 -24.68
N GLU A 488 -15.72 15.08 -24.38
CA GLU A 488 -16.22 16.40 -24.80
C GLU A 488 -15.26 17.52 -24.33
N THR A 489 -14.87 17.47 -23.04
CA THR A 489 -13.95 18.46 -22.45
C THR A 489 -12.55 18.40 -23.10
N GLN A 490 -12.03 17.21 -23.39
CA GLN A 490 -10.76 17.04 -24.10
C GLN A 490 -10.83 17.59 -25.54
N GLY A 491 -11.97 17.43 -26.21
CA GLY A 491 -12.20 18.02 -27.54
C GLY A 491 -12.15 19.54 -27.50
N ARG A 492 -12.85 20.15 -26.55
CA ARG A 492 -12.83 21.63 -26.32
C ARG A 492 -11.41 22.12 -25.97
N MET A 493 -10.69 21.39 -25.13
CA MET A 493 -9.32 21.72 -24.69
C MET A 493 -8.34 21.77 -25.88
N LYS A 494 -8.51 20.92 -26.87
CA LYS A 494 -7.65 20.94 -28.07
C LYS A 494 -7.82 22.21 -28.91
N ALA A 495 -9.02 22.78 -28.92
CA ALA A 495 -9.34 24.02 -29.62
C ALA A 495 -9.06 25.27 -28.78
N ALA A 496 -8.87 25.15 -27.48
CA ALA A 496 -8.68 26.27 -26.57
C ALA A 496 -7.19 26.64 -26.37
N SER A 497 -6.94 27.88 -25.94
CA SER A 497 -5.61 28.39 -25.61
C SER A 497 -5.63 29.20 -24.31
N GLY A 498 -4.45 29.52 -23.78
CA GLY A 498 -4.29 30.36 -22.58
C GLY A 498 -5.07 29.82 -21.34
N ALA A 499 -5.72 30.72 -20.64
CA ALA A 499 -6.45 30.42 -19.40
C ALA A 499 -7.60 29.41 -19.58
N GLU A 500 -8.28 29.43 -20.74
CA GLU A 500 -9.36 28.50 -21.04
C GLU A 500 -8.84 27.06 -21.16
N LYS A 501 -7.70 26.85 -21.81
CA LYS A 501 -7.05 25.52 -21.89
C LYS A 501 -6.69 24.97 -20.52
N VAL A 502 -6.14 25.79 -19.62
CA VAL A 502 -5.80 25.42 -18.25
C VAL A 502 -7.05 25.05 -17.46
N MET A 503 -8.14 25.80 -17.61
CA MET A 503 -9.40 25.52 -16.96
C MET A 503 -10.03 24.20 -17.45
N LEU A 504 -9.98 23.92 -18.75
CA LEU A 504 -10.50 22.69 -19.34
C LEU A 504 -9.63 21.48 -18.97
N ASP A 505 -8.31 21.65 -18.87
CA ASP A 505 -7.41 20.60 -18.38
C ASP A 505 -7.72 20.21 -16.93
N GLY A 506 -7.92 21.19 -16.05
CA GLY A 506 -8.38 20.93 -14.69
C GLY A 506 -9.73 20.21 -14.64
N ALA A 507 -10.66 20.58 -15.50
CA ALA A 507 -11.99 19.96 -15.57
C ALA A 507 -11.94 18.50 -16.07
N GLN A 508 -11.22 18.23 -17.15
CA GLN A 508 -11.07 16.85 -17.66
C GLN A 508 -10.34 15.95 -16.65
N HIS A 509 -9.41 16.54 -15.87
CA HIS A 509 -8.73 15.82 -14.81
C HIS A 509 -9.68 15.42 -13.67
N ASN A 510 -10.54 16.33 -13.23
CA ASN A 510 -11.58 16.02 -12.22
C ASN A 510 -12.54 14.92 -12.70
N LEU A 511 -12.93 14.95 -13.98
CA LEU A 511 -13.75 13.89 -14.59
C LEU A 511 -13.02 12.55 -14.62
N LYS A 512 -11.71 12.53 -14.91
CA LYS A 512 -10.87 11.33 -14.82
C LYS A 512 -10.86 10.75 -13.41
N ILE A 513 -10.65 11.59 -12.39
CA ILE A 513 -10.67 11.16 -10.98
C ILE A 513 -12.03 10.58 -10.64
N CYS A 514 -13.10 11.26 -11.02
CA CYS A 514 -14.46 10.85 -10.75
C CYS A 514 -14.75 9.46 -11.38
N GLY A 515 -14.45 9.27 -12.65
CA GLY A 515 -14.64 7.99 -13.34
C GLY A 515 -13.83 6.85 -12.72
N ASN A 516 -12.55 7.06 -12.46
CA ASN A 516 -11.67 6.03 -11.91
C ASN A 516 -12.01 5.66 -10.46
N SER A 517 -12.34 6.66 -9.63
CA SER A 517 -12.61 6.45 -8.20
C SER A 517 -13.94 5.75 -7.92
N THR A 518 -14.90 5.84 -8.85
CA THR A 518 -16.23 5.23 -8.70
C THR A 518 -16.38 3.88 -9.38
N SER A 519 -15.50 3.55 -10.34
CA SER A 519 -15.67 2.36 -11.17
C SER A 519 -15.07 1.07 -10.61
N TYR A 520 -14.30 1.10 -9.52
CA TYR A 520 -13.66 -0.11 -9.00
C TYR A 520 -13.43 -0.15 -7.49
N GLY A 521 -12.37 0.47 -6.99
CA GLY A 521 -11.79 0.21 -5.66
C GLY A 521 -12.73 0.38 -4.47
N ILE A 522 -13.72 1.26 -4.57
CA ILE A 522 -14.68 1.54 -3.48
C ILE A 522 -15.61 0.34 -3.22
N TRP A 523 -15.93 -0.45 -4.25
CA TRP A 523 -16.81 -1.62 -4.15
C TRP A 523 -16.18 -2.78 -3.39
N LEU A 524 -14.84 -2.82 -3.34
CA LEU A 524 -14.07 -3.89 -2.70
C LEU A 524 -13.29 -3.40 -1.48
N GLN A 525 -13.55 -2.18 -1.03
CA GLN A 525 -12.86 -1.63 0.12
C GLN A 525 -13.19 -2.40 1.38
N ILE A 526 -12.17 -2.99 1.98
CA ILE A 526 -12.22 -3.58 3.31
C ILE A 526 -11.16 -2.88 4.15
N ASN A 527 -11.57 -2.33 5.28
CA ASN A 527 -10.68 -1.66 6.23
C ASN A 527 -10.33 -2.63 7.35
N VAL A 528 -9.03 -2.85 7.54
CA VAL A 528 -8.60 -3.74 8.60
C VAL A 528 -8.31 -2.95 9.87
N ALA A 529 -9.03 -3.31 10.93
CA ALA A 529 -8.82 -2.76 12.25
C ALA A 529 -8.07 -3.78 13.13
N LYS A 530 -6.77 -3.53 13.38
CA LYS A 530 -6.02 -4.31 14.38
C LYS A 530 -6.58 -4.00 15.78
N ARG A 531 -6.83 -5.05 16.57
CA ARG A 531 -7.32 -4.94 17.97
C ARG A 531 -6.23 -5.39 18.93
N SER A 532 -6.20 -4.78 20.11
CA SER A 532 -5.25 -5.19 21.16
C SER A 532 -5.57 -6.56 21.78
N LYS A 533 -6.83 -7.00 21.67
CA LYS A 533 -7.29 -8.31 22.13
C LYS A 533 -7.74 -9.15 20.94
N ARG A 534 -7.46 -10.44 20.97
CA ARG A 534 -8.00 -11.40 20.03
C ARG A 534 -9.50 -11.56 20.23
N PHE A 535 -10.19 -11.91 19.18
CA PHE A 535 -11.61 -12.26 19.16
C PHE A 535 -11.82 -13.39 18.16
N ILE A 536 -12.94 -14.09 18.31
CA ILE A 536 -13.35 -15.09 17.34
C ILE A 536 -14.11 -14.39 16.21
N ALA A 537 -13.61 -14.56 15.00
CA ALA A 537 -14.27 -14.10 13.79
C ALA A 537 -14.94 -15.31 13.10
N SER A 538 -16.20 -15.16 12.72
CA SER A 538 -16.88 -16.12 11.85
C SER A 538 -16.44 -15.85 10.41
N ILE A 539 -15.89 -16.85 9.76
CA ILE A 539 -15.37 -16.80 8.39
C ILE A 539 -16.25 -17.68 7.51
N ILE A 540 -16.75 -17.14 6.41
CA ILE A 540 -17.59 -17.88 5.48
C ILE A 540 -16.78 -18.17 4.23
N GLY A 541 -16.63 -19.45 3.91
CA GLY A 541 -15.87 -19.94 2.77
C GLY A 541 -16.66 -19.93 1.45
N HIS A 542 -16.03 -20.41 0.39
CA HIS A 542 -16.61 -20.55 -0.95
C HIS A 542 -17.76 -21.56 -1.01
N ASP A 543 -17.83 -22.48 -0.06
CA ASP A 543 -18.87 -23.50 0.06
C ASP A 543 -20.08 -23.03 0.91
N GLY A 544 -20.10 -21.76 1.30
CA GLY A 544 -21.13 -21.16 2.16
C GLY A 544 -21.03 -21.57 3.63
N LYS A 545 -20.06 -22.43 4.01
CA LYS A 545 -19.90 -22.88 5.38
C LYS A 545 -19.13 -21.91 6.23
N ALA A 546 -19.64 -21.64 7.42
CA ALA A 546 -18.95 -20.82 8.40
C ALA A 546 -17.98 -21.65 9.24
N PHE A 547 -16.84 -21.09 9.56
CA PHE A 547 -15.89 -21.61 10.52
C PHE A 547 -15.30 -20.47 11.36
N ASP A 548 -14.93 -20.81 12.59
CA ASP A 548 -14.40 -19.82 13.52
C ASP A 548 -12.88 -19.71 13.46
N ARG A 549 -12.39 -18.48 13.49
CA ARG A 549 -10.96 -18.18 13.56
C ARG A 549 -10.65 -17.16 14.63
N GLU A 550 -9.75 -17.48 15.53
CA GLU A 550 -9.23 -16.51 16.48
C GLU A 550 -8.26 -15.55 15.79
N THR A 551 -8.59 -14.26 15.79
CA THR A 551 -7.78 -13.20 15.17
C THR A 551 -7.81 -11.94 16.02
N ASN A 552 -6.82 -11.05 15.83
CA ASN A 552 -6.85 -9.69 16.36
C ASN A 552 -7.12 -8.64 15.27
N LYS A 553 -7.39 -9.10 14.05
CA LYS A 553 -7.60 -8.26 12.87
C LYS A 553 -9.07 -8.36 12.46
N ALA A 554 -9.82 -7.26 12.61
CA ALA A 554 -11.21 -7.19 12.20
C ALA A 554 -11.29 -6.58 10.80
N GLU A 555 -11.82 -7.31 9.85
CA GLU A 555 -12.16 -6.81 8.54
C GLU A 555 -13.47 -6.02 8.62
N LYS A 556 -13.46 -4.78 8.16
CA LYS A 556 -14.63 -3.91 8.10
C LYS A 556 -14.85 -3.48 6.66
N PRO A 557 -15.95 -3.88 6.05
CA PRO A 557 -16.34 -3.35 4.76
C PRO A 557 -16.35 -1.83 4.75
N GLY A 558 -15.91 -1.23 3.64
CA GLY A 558 -16.04 0.20 3.39
C GLY A 558 -17.50 0.61 3.22
N GLU A 559 -17.74 1.91 3.14
CA GLU A 559 -19.08 2.47 3.03
C GLU A 559 -19.86 1.89 1.83
N PHE A 560 -19.27 1.96 0.64
CA PHE A 560 -19.87 1.47 -0.59
C PHE A 560 -19.43 0.04 -0.97
N PHE A 561 -19.04 -0.78 0.00
CA PHE A 561 -18.65 -2.16 -0.27
C PHE A 561 -19.78 -2.95 -0.92
N HIS A 562 -19.51 -3.48 -2.12
CA HIS A 562 -20.44 -4.25 -2.93
C HIS A 562 -19.66 -5.33 -3.71
N PRO A 563 -19.42 -6.53 -3.13
CA PRO A 563 -18.47 -7.50 -3.67
C PRO A 563 -18.89 -8.07 -5.02
N LEU A 564 -20.20 -8.14 -5.33
CA LEU A 564 -20.69 -8.53 -6.65
C LEU A 564 -20.14 -7.59 -7.73
N LEU A 565 -20.29 -6.27 -7.56
CA LEU A 565 -19.77 -5.30 -8.53
C LEU A 565 -18.27 -5.48 -8.73
N GLY A 566 -17.52 -5.61 -7.64
CA GLY A 566 -16.07 -5.79 -7.74
C GLY A 566 -15.65 -7.05 -8.49
N ALA A 567 -16.35 -8.17 -8.29
CA ALA A 567 -16.10 -9.42 -9.00
C ALA A 567 -16.46 -9.30 -10.49
N LEU A 568 -17.66 -8.76 -10.80
CA LEU A 568 -18.16 -8.60 -12.17
C LEU A 568 -17.27 -7.67 -13.00
N ILE A 569 -16.88 -6.51 -12.46
CA ILE A 569 -16.02 -5.54 -13.16
C ILE A 569 -14.69 -6.17 -13.54
N THR A 570 -14.04 -6.86 -12.59
CA THR A 570 -12.74 -7.46 -12.86
C THR A 570 -12.82 -8.72 -13.72
N GLY A 571 -13.91 -9.49 -13.61
CA GLY A 571 -14.20 -10.60 -14.50
C GLY A 571 -14.39 -10.16 -15.95
N ALA A 572 -15.20 -9.12 -16.15
CA ALA A 572 -15.45 -8.54 -17.47
C ALA A 572 -14.18 -7.93 -18.09
N ALA A 573 -13.34 -7.27 -17.30
CA ALA A 573 -12.05 -6.76 -17.77
C ALA A 573 -11.10 -7.90 -18.20
N ARG A 574 -11.08 -9.03 -17.48
CA ARG A 574 -10.33 -10.23 -17.88
C ARG A 574 -10.90 -10.83 -19.18
N LEU A 575 -12.22 -10.79 -19.35
CA LEU A 575 -12.87 -11.24 -20.60
C LEU A 575 -12.46 -10.35 -21.78
N MET A 576 -12.41 -9.01 -21.63
CA MET A 576 -11.92 -8.10 -22.68
C MET A 576 -10.52 -8.50 -23.15
N LEU A 577 -9.59 -8.75 -22.21
CA LEU A 577 -8.25 -9.22 -22.56
C LEU A 577 -8.23 -10.62 -23.17
N ALA A 578 -9.14 -11.53 -22.79
CA ALA A 578 -9.24 -12.85 -23.38
C ALA A 578 -9.79 -12.80 -24.81
N ILE A 579 -10.75 -11.92 -25.10
CA ILE A 579 -11.23 -11.63 -26.46
C ILE A 579 -10.06 -11.13 -27.31
N THR A 580 -9.30 -10.15 -26.82
CA THR A 580 -8.13 -9.61 -27.54
C THR A 580 -7.12 -10.72 -27.83
N GLU A 581 -6.79 -11.56 -26.84
CA GLU A 581 -5.87 -12.70 -27.01
C GLU A 581 -6.39 -13.68 -28.08
N SER A 582 -7.69 -14.01 -28.06
CA SER A 582 -8.30 -14.90 -29.06
C SER A 582 -8.25 -14.30 -30.48
N LEU A 583 -8.49 -12.99 -30.62
CA LEU A 583 -8.38 -12.30 -31.89
C LEU A 583 -6.94 -12.25 -32.42
N ILE A 584 -5.96 -12.01 -31.51
CA ILE A 584 -4.53 -12.04 -31.84
C ILE A 584 -4.13 -13.40 -32.38
N GLU A 585 -4.55 -14.50 -31.73
CA GLU A 585 -4.24 -15.85 -32.14
C GLU A 585 -4.90 -16.19 -33.50
N ARG A 586 -6.15 -15.75 -33.72
CA ARG A 586 -6.85 -15.92 -35.02
C ARG A 586 -6.17 -15.18 -36.18
N GLN A 587 -5.57 -14.01 -35.91
CA GLN A 587 -4.81 -13.24 -36.87
C GLN A 587 -3.37 -13.77 -37.07
N GLY A 588 -2.99 -14.85 -36.38
CA GLY A 588 -1.65 -15.40 -36.46
C GLY A 588 -0.57 -14.49 -35.85
N LEU A 589 -0.97 -13.61 -34.91
CA LEU A 589 -0.10 -12.72 -34.18
C LEU A 589 0.29 -13.33 -32.82
N GLU A 590 1.25 -12.69 -32.16
CA GLU A 590 1.67 -13.00 -30.78
C GLU A 590 1.39 -11.80 -29.87
N TRP A 591 1.62 -11.94 -28.56
CA TRP A 591 1.58 -10.81 -27.65
C TRP A 591 2.74 -10.92 -26.64
N ALA A 592 3.29 -9.78 -26.24
CA ALA A 592 4.45 -9.72 -25.36
C ALA A 592 4.05 -9.68 -23.87
N PHE A 593 3.16 -8.77 -23.53
CA PHE A 593 2.62 -8.66 -22.17
C PHE A 593 1.23 -8.00 -22.17
N CYS A 594 0.49 -8.17 -21.08
CA CYS A 594 -0.71 -7.40 -20.78
C CYS A 594 -0.68 -6.91 -19.33
N ASP A 595 -1.30 -5.76 -19.07
CA ASP A 595 -1.41 -5.22 -17.71
C ASP A 595 -2.74 -4.48 -17.53
N THR A 596 -3.71 -5.18 -16.96
CA THR A 596 -5.02 -4.67 -16.55
C THR A 596 -5.91 -4.22 -17.71
N ASP A 597 -5.51 -3.23 -18.49
CA ASP A 597 -6.23 -2.56 -19.56
C ASP A 597 -5.41 -2.42 -20.84
N SER A 598 -4.13 -2.77 -20.80
CA SER A 598 -3.23 -2.66 -21.95
C SER A 598 -2.71 -4.02 -22.42
N MET A 599 -2.38 -4.11 -23.69
CA MET A 599 -1.74 -5.26 -24.33
C MET A 599 -0.71 -4.82 -25.37
N ALA A 600 0.50 -5.38 -25.28
CA ALA A 600 1.54 -5.23 -26.30
C ALA A 600 1.41 -6.41 -27.29
N ILE A 601 0.81 -6.17 -28.43
CA ILE A 601 0.65 -7.14 -29.51
C ILE A 601 2.01 -7.26 -30.22
N ALA A 602 2.50 -8.48 -30.44
CA ALA A 602 3.84 -8.74 -30.94
C ALA A 602 3.82 -9.29 -32.36
N LYS A 603 4.73 -8.80 -33.18
CA LYS A 603 4.91 -9.22 -34.57
C LYS A 603 5.61 -10.59 -34.62
N PRO A 604 5.09 -11.59 -35.30
CA PRO A 604 5.81 -12.81 -35.65
C PRO A 604 7.04 -12.49 -36.51
N CYS A 605 8.12 -13.25 -36.33
CA CYS A 605 9.39 -12.98 -37.02
C CYS A 605 9.28 -13.02 -38.55
N THR A 606 8.33 -13.80 -39.09
CA THR A 606 8.12 -14.01 -40.54
C THR A 606 7.21 -12.98 -41.20
N MET A 607 6.56 -12.07 -40.46
CA MET A 607 5.56 -11.15 -40.95
C MET A 607 6.17 -9.80 -41.33
N ALA A 608 5.70 -9.16 -42.41
CA ALA A 608 6.05 -7.80 -42.79
C ALA A 608 5.46 -6.76 -41.83
N GLY A 609 6.09 -5.57 -41.74
CA GLY A 609 5.64 -4.52 -40.80
C GLY A 609 4.26 -3.96 -41.09
N ASP A 610 3.98 -3.69 -42.37
CA ASP A 610 2.69 -3.15 -42.80
C ASP A 610 1.54 -4.17 -42.64
N GLU A 611 1.81 -5.43 -42.92
CA GLU A 611 0.84 -6.52 -42.69
C GLU A 611 0.54 -6.66 -41.20
N PHE A 612 1.56 -6.55 -40.34
CA PHE A 612 1.39 -6.59 -38.89
C PHE A 612 0.49 -5.47 -38.41
N ARG A 613 0.74 -4.24 -38.87
CA ARG A 613 -0.07 -3.07 -38.51
C ARG A 613 -1.53 -3.23 -38.93
N ASN A 614 -1.75 -3.62 -40.18
CA ASN A 614 -3.10 -3.81 -40.70
C ASN A 614 -3.90 -4.83 -39.87
N ARG A 615 -3.28 -5.94 -39.49
CA ARG A 615 -3.94 -6.98 -38.66
C ARG A 615 -4.24 -6.46 -37.24
N VAL A 616 -3.37 -5.64 -36.66
CA VAL A 616 -3.65 -5.00 -35.37
C VAL A 616 -4.78 -3.99 -35.47
N GLU A 617 -4.86 -3.23 -36.56
CA GLU A 617 -5.95 -2.30 -36.82
C GLU A 617 -7.29 -3.04 -37.02
N GLU A 618 -7.29 -4.22 -37.67
CA GLU A 618 -8.47 -5.09 -37.75
C GLU A 618 -8.93 -5.55 -36.37
N ILE A 619 -8.01 -5.96 -35.48
CA ILE A 619 -8.33 -6.29 -34.09
C ILE A 619 -8.92 -5.07 -33.36
N ALA A 620 -8.31 -3.91 -33.51
CA ALA A 620 -8.84 -2.67 -32.88
C ALA A 620 -10.24 -2.34 -33.42
N ASN A 621 -10.44 -2.48 -34.72
CA ASN A 621 -11.74 -2.23 -35.39
C ASN A 621 -12.84 -3.19 -34.93
N TRP A 622 -12.50 -4.44 -34.56
CA TRP A 622 -13.47 -5.36 -34.00
C TRP A 622 -14.19 -4.80 -32.78
N PHE A 623 -13.50 -4.01 -31.96
CA PHE A 623 -14.05 -3.39 -30.75
C PHE A 623 -14.86 -2.12 -30.99
N VAL A 624 -15.01 -1.64 -32.22
CA VAL A 624 -15.85 -0.47 -32.54
C VAL A 624 -17.33 -0.73 -32.20
N ALA A 625 -17.82 -1.94 -32.47
CA ALA A 625 -19.21 -2.33 -32.16
C ALA A 625 -19.49 -2.36 -30.64
N LEU A 626 -18.48 -2.55 -29.81
CA LEU A 626 -18.58 -2.55 -28.37
C LEU A 626 -18.47 -1.16 -27.73
N ASN A 627 -18.34 -0.10 -28.52
CA ASN A 627 -18.28 1.25 -27.96
C ASN A 627 -19.64 1.68 -27.39
N PRO A 628 -19.78 1.81 -26.06
CA PRO A 628 -21.06 2.18 -25.44
C PRO A 628 -21.31 3.69 -25.41
N TYR A 629 -20.34 4.49 -25.84
CA TYR A 629 -20.34 5.94 -25.73
C TYR A 629 -20.95 6.62 -26.95
N ALA A 630 -21.42 7.86 -26.79
CA ALA A 630 -22.01 8.64 -27.88
C ALA A 630 -20.99 9.12 -28.94
N PHE A 631 -19.71 9.05 -28.66
CA PHE A 631 -18.65 9.39 -29.61
C PHE A 631 -18.16 8.17 -30.39
N PRO A 632 -17.78 8.31 -31.66
CA PRO A 632 -17.37 7.19 -32.50
C PRO A 632 -15.95 6.70 -32.16
N GLY A 633 -15.63 5.49 -32.63
CA GLY A 633 -14.30 4.89 -32.59
C GLY A 633 -14.22 3.63 -31.74
N SER A 634 -13.10 2.95 -31.80
CA SER A 634 -12.86 1.74 -31.03
C SER A 634 -12.62 2.05 -29.56
N ILE A 635 -13.04 1.11 -28.69
CA ILE A 635 -12.64 1.14 -27.26
C ILE A 635 -11.23 0.56 -27.05
N LEU A 636 -10.69 -0.23 -27.99
CA LEU A 636 -9.27 -0.61 -27.98
C LEU A 636 -8.50 0.35 -28.89
N LYS A 637 -7.55 1.06 -28.33
CA LYS A 637 -6.80 2.12 -29.03
C LYS A 637 -5.33 1.76 -29.18
N ILE A 638 -4.76 2.10 -30.31
CA ILE A 638 -3.32 2.11 -30.51
C ILE A 638 -2.78 3.37 -29.81
N GLU A 639 -1.84 3.20 -28.87
CA GLU A 639 -1.29 4.27 -28.05
C GLU A 639 -0.23 5.09 -28.80
N SER A 640 -0.03 6.34 -28.36
CA SER A 640 0.91 7.27 -28.99
C SER A 640 2.39 6.88 -28.80
N GLU A 641 2.71 5.94 -27.95
CA GLU A 641 4.04 5.34 -27.85
C GLU A 641 4.47 4.63 -29.16
N ASN A 642 3.49 4.27 -30.01
CA ASN A 642 3.74 3.68 -31.33
C ASN A 642 4.11 4.73 -32.40
N ASP A 643 4.04 6.02 -32.07
CA ASP A 643 4.36 7.11 -33.00
C ASP A 643 5.75 7.66 -32.66
N GLY A 644 6.52 8.09 -33.64
CA GLY A 644 7.84 8.70 -33.45
C GLY A 644 7.78 10.00 -32.65
N LEU A 645 8.75 10.21 -31.76
CA LEU A 645 8.82 11.42 -30.92
C LEU A 645 8.90 12.71 -31.73
N ALA A 646 9.66 12.68 -32.83
CA ALA A 646 9.89 13.86 -33.66
C ALA A 646 8.86 14.02 -34.75
N THR A 647 8.36 12.91 -35.30
CA THR A 647 7.49 12.88 -36.49
C THR A 647 6.01 12.90 -36.14
N GLY A 648 5.63 12.31 -34.99
CA GLY A 648 4.24 12.02 -34.65
C GLY A 648 3.58 10.98 -35.55
N GLU A 649 4.34 10.37 -36.49
CA GLU A 649 3.89 9.36 -37.41
C GLU A 649 4.23 7.95 -36.88
N PRO A 650 3.52 6.93 -37.31
CA PRO A 650 3.78 5.56 -36.91
C PRO A 650 5.22 5.11 -37.14
N GLU A 651 5.88 4.68 -36.08
CA GLU A 651 7.24 4.11 -36.14
C GLU A 651 7.29 2.72 -35.50
N PRO A 652 8.20 1.83 -35.96
CA PRO A 652 8.40 0.52 -35.32
C PRO A 652 8.77 0.68 -33.85
N LEU A 653 7.89 0.15 -32.97
CA LEU A 653 8.10 0.10 -31.52
C LEU A 653 8.59 -1.29 -31.13
N TYR A 654 9.62 -1.37 -30.33
CA TYR A 654 10.17 -2.62 -29.82
C TYR A 654 9.96 -2.75 -28.31
N CYS A 655 9.85 -3.98 -27.86
CA CYS A 655 9.68 -4.32 -26.45
C CYS A 655 10.78 -5.26 -25.99
N TRP A 656 11.30 -5.01 -24.78
CA TRP A 656 12.06 -5.96 -24.03
C TRP A 656 11.49 -6.06 -22.62
N ALA A 657 10.99 -7.24 -22.24
CA ALA A 657 10.26 -7.40 -20.97
C ALA A 657 10.85 -8.49 -20.08
N VAL A 658 10.88 -8.26 -18.78
CA VAL A 658 11.14 -9.28 -17.74
C VAL A 658 9.81 -9.77 -17.17
N SER A 659 8.89 -8.84 -16.97
CA SER A 659 7.55 -9.10 -16.45
C SER A 659 6.56 -8.06 -17.00
N SER A 660 5.28 -8.25 -16.77
CA SER A 660 4.23 -7.31 -17.19
C SER A 660 4.39 -5.87 -16.64
N LYS A 661 5.18 -5.72 -15.57
CA LYS A 661 5.47 -4.42 -14.92
C LYS A 661 6.97 -4.09 -14.89
N ARG A 662 7.77 -4.80 -15.67
CA ARG A 662 9.22 -4.59 -15.83
C ARG A 662 9.56 -4.76 -17.29
N TYR A 663 9.50 -3.67 -18.03
CA TYR A 663 9.77 -3.66 -19.46
C TYR A 663 10.26 -2.29 -19.91
N ALA A 664 10.90 -2.26 -21.05
CA ALA A 664 11.13 -1.06 -21.82
C ALA A 664 10.49 -1.19 -23.20
N LEU A 665 9.89 -0.09 -23.65
CA LEU A 665 9.47 0.12 -25.03
C LEU A 665 10.41 1.15 -25.65
N PHE A 666 10.86 0.92 -26.87
CA PHE A 666 11.86 1.75 -27.54
C PHE A 666 11.74 1.70 -29.05
N ASN A 667 12.12 2.78 -29.72
CA ASN A 667 12.40 2.82 -31.15
C ASN A 667 13.90 2.55 -31.37
N LEU A 668 14.31 2.33 -32.61
CA LEU A 668 15.72 2.24 -33.01
C LEU A 668 16.09 3.47 -33.85
N ALA A 669 17.17 4.12 -33.47
CA ALA A 669 17.75 5.19 -34.30
C ALA A 669 18.37 4.58 -35.58
N SER A 670 18.79 5.43 -36.53
CA SER A 670 19.38 5.00 -37.80
C SER A 670 20.68 4.21 -37.65
N ASP A 671 21.38 4.40 -36.54
CA ASP A 671 22.59 3.65 -36.16
C ASP A 671 22.29 2.37 -35.36
N GLY A 672 21.01 2.07 -35.12
CA GLY A 672 20.53 0.91 -34.33
C GLY A 672 20.53 1.14 -32.82
N ALA A 673 20.89 2.33 -32.32
CA ALA A 673 20.81 2.65 -30.89
C ALA A 673 19.35 2.75 -30.42
N PRO A 674 19.03 2.29 -29.20
CA PRO A 674 17.68 2.37 -28.69
C PRO A 674 17.33 3.79 -28.24
N ILE A 675 16.11 4.22 -28.58
CA ILE A 675 15.47 5.46 -28.10
C ILE A 675 14.33 5.04 -27.20
N LEU A 676 14.47 5.20 -25.87
CA LEU A 676 13.43 4.80 -24.92
C LEU A 676 12.15 5.61 -25.10
N ARG A 677 11.01 4.92 -25.11
CA ARG A 677 9.67 5.49 -25.25
C ARG A 677 8.85 5.35 -23.97
N LYS A 678 8.99 4.23 -23.31
CA LYS A 678 8.31 3.93 -22.03
C LYS A 678 9.13 2.96 -21.21
N VAL A 679 9.26 3.26 -19.94
CA VAL A 679 9.96 2.40 -18.99
C VAL A 679 9.01 2.05 -17.84
N SER A 680 8.85 0.77 -17.58
CA SER A 680 8.16 0.29 -16.37
C SER A 680 9.19 -0.32 -15.42
N ALA A 681 9.47 0.41 -14.34
CA ALA A 681 10.52 0.10 -13.37
C ALA A 681 9.94 -0.42 -12.04
N HIS A 682 8.83 -1.18 -12.11
CA HIS A 682 8.17 -1.71 -10.92
C HIS A 682 9.14 -2.61 -10.13
N GLY A 683 9.29 -2.31 -8.85
CA GLY A 683 10.25 -2.98 -7.98
C GLY A 683 11.53 -2.19 -7.74
N LEU A 684 11.87 -1.26 -8.59
CA LEU A 684 12.98 -0.32 -8.36
C LEU A 684 12.54 0.98 -7.69
N GLY A 685 11.29 1.36 -7.82
CA GLY A 685 10.76 2.64 -7.33
C GLY A 685 10.84 2.87 -5.81
N HIS A 686 11.30 1.90 -5.04
CA HIS A 686 11.61 2.05 -3.62
C HIS A 686 13.09 2.29 -3.34
N LEU A 687 13.98 1.94 -4.28
CA LEU A 687 15.39 2.31 -4.19
C LEU A 687 15.51 3.83 -4.38
N ARG A 688 16.42 4.43 -3.64
CA ARG A 688 16.82 5.82 -3.88
C ARG A 688 17.69 5.87 -5.12
N SER A 689 17.68 6.99 -5.82
CA SER A 689 18.65 7.21 -6.89
C SER A 689 20.07 7.02 -6.36
N PRO A 690 20.92 6.22 -7.02
CA PRO A 690 22.31 6.06 -6.62
C PRO A 690 23.13 7.34 -6.80
N TYR A 691 22.74 8.23 -7.72
CA TYR A 691 23.35 9.51 -8.03
C TYR A 691 22.27 10.56 -8.28
N ASP A 692 22.61 11.82 -8.19
CA ASP A 692 21.70 12.91 -8.53
C ASP A 692 21.70 13.23 -10.03
N GLN A 693 20.74 14.02 -10.47
CA GLN A 693 20.60 14.40 -11.87
C GLN A 693 21.73 15.31 -12.37
N ALA A 694 22.46 15.96 -11.48
CA ALA A 694 23.59 16.81 -11.83
C ALA A 694 24.86 15.99 -12.19
N ASN A 695 24.88 14.72 -11.83
CA ASN A 695 26.00 13.81 -12.08
C ASN A 695 25.55 12.51 -12.79
N PRO A 696 25.01 12.62 -14.03
CA PRO A 696 24.55 11.44 -14.78
C PRO A 696 25.74 10.66 -15.37
N PRO A 697 25.52 9.40 -15.82
CA PRO A 697 26.50 8.66 -16.62
C PRO A 697 26.87 9.44 -17.89
N ALA A 698 28.16 9.58 -18.15
CA ALA A 698 28.66 10.41 -19.25
C ALA A 698 28.40 9.81 -20.64
N ASP A 699 28.27 8.50 -20.73
CA ASP A 699 28.15 7.73 -21.98
C ASP A 699 26.74 7.18 -22.25
N ILE A 700 25.74 7.54 -21.40
CA ILE A 700 24.34 7.19 -21.61
C ILE A 700 23.56 8.44 -22.00
N PRO A 701 22.90 8.45 -23.17
CA PRO A 701 22.08 9.57 -23.59
C PRO A 701 20.90 9.78 -22.62
N ALA A 702 20.54 11.04 -22.38
CA ALA A 702 19.38 11.36 -21.58
C ALA A 702 18.10 10.84 -22.27
N ALA A 703 17.23 10.20 -21.51
CA ALA A 703 15.89 9.87 -21.99
C ALA A 703 15.06 11.17 -22.11
N ASP A 704 14.06 11.15 -23.01
CA ASP A 704 13.10 12.23 -23.14
C ASP A 704 12.30 12.41 -21.85
N GLU A 705 11.96 13.64 -21.50
CA GLU A 705 11.18 13.95 -20.29
C GLU A 705 9.84 13.22 -20.23
N SER A 706 9.25 12.92 -21.40
CA SER A 706 8.00 12.17 -21.48
C SER A 706 8.12 10.73 -20.97
N VAL A 707 9.33 10.15 -20.93
CA VAL A 707 9.60 8.83 -20.37
C VAL A 707 9.73 8.87 -18.84
N MET A 708 10.21 9.99 -18.31
CA MET A 708 10.42 10.19 -16.87
C MET A 708 9.14 10.67 -16.16
N ARG A 709 8.06 9.93 -16.31
CA ARG A 709 6.75 10.22 -15.69
C ARG A 709 6.43 9.20 -14.61
N ASP A 710 5.44 9.50 -13.76
CA ASP A 710 4.84 8.58 -12.80
C ASP A 710 5.82 7.86 -11.86
N GLY A 711 6.89 8.56 -11.47
CA GLY A 711 7.90 8.04 -10.53
C GLY A 711 9.06 7.29 -11.21
N VAL A 712 9.15 7.35 -12.53
CA VAL A 712 10.36 6.92 -13.27
C VAL A 712 11.40 8.04 -13.19
N GLU A 713 12.54 7.73 -12.57
CA GLU A 713 13.68 8.65 -12.42
C GLU A 713 14.72 8.41 -13.53
N ARG A 714 15.61 9.37 -13.78
CA ARG A 714 16.68 9.27 -14.77
C ARG A 714 17.45 7.95 -14.68
N TRP A 715 17.89 7.54 -13.51
CA TRP A 715 18.67 6.33 -13.32
C TRP A 715 17.91 5.03 -13.69
N HIS A 716 16.58 5.03 -13.63
CA HIS A 716 15.78 3.92 -14.15
C HIS A 716 15.90 3.83 -15.68
N CYS A 717 15.87 4.96 -16.35
CA CYS A 717 16.05 5.01 -17.80
C CYS A 717 17.48 4.58 -18.19
N ASP A 718 18.50 5.07 -17.48
CA ASP A 718 19.89 4.70 -17.71
C ASP A 718 20.10 3.20 -17.56
N LEU A 719 19.52 2.60 -16.52
CA LEU A 719 19.55 1.14 -16.33
C LEU A 719 18.85 0.39 -17.48
N TRP A 720 17.66 0.83 -17.87
CA TRP A 720 16.91 0.18 -18.94
C TRP A 720 17.60 0.33 -20.30
N PHE A 721 18.28 1.44 -20.54
CA PHE A 721 19.09 1.62 -21.72
C PHE A 721 20.18 0.54 -21.82
N GLU A 722 20.94 0.32 -20.75
CA GLU A 722 21.95 -0.76 -20.68
C GLU A 722 21.36 -2.17 -20.84
N ILE A 723 20.19 -2.42 -20.25
CA ILE A 723 19.48 -3.70 -20.40
C ILE A 723 19.08 -3.93 -21.86
N VAL A 724 18.54 -2.91 -22.52
CA VAL A 724 18.11 -2.98 -23.92
C VAL A 724 19.30 -3.14 -24.86
N LEU A 725 20.41 -2.44 -24.62
CA LEU A 725 21.64 -2.60 -25.41
C LEU A 725 22.15 -4.04 -25.38
N ALA A 726 22.16 -4.65 -24.19
CA ALA A 726 22.52 -6.07 -24.05
C ALA A 726 21.51 -6.99 -24.78
N GLY A 727 20.22 -6.67 -24.68
CA GLY A 727 19.15 -7.40 -25.37
C GLY A 727 19.22 -7.33 -26.89
N LEU A 728 19.74 -6.22 -27.44
CA LEU A 728 19.97 -6.04 -28.88
C LEU A 728 21.29 -6.69 -29.38
N GLY A 729 22.13 -7.22 -28.45
CA GLY A 729 23.45 -7.76 -28.80
C GLY A 729 24.48 -6.69 -29.18
N LEU A 730 24.22 -5.43 -28.91
CA LEU A 730 25.13 -4.30 -29.15
C LEU A 730 26.21 -4.18 -28.05
N LYS A 731 26.00 -4.87 -26.94
CA LYS A 731 26.93 -5.07 -25.83
C LYS A 731 26.96 -6.57 -25.43
N PRO A 732 27.90 -7.03 -24.58
CA PRO A 732 27.88 -8.40 -24.07
C PRO A 732 26.50 -8.81 -23.56
N ASP A 733 26.20 -10.13 -23.58
CA ASP A 733 24.89 -10.72 -23.20
C ASP A 733 24.32 -10.26 -21.85
N MET A 734 25.12 -9.66 -21.01
CA MET A 734 24.71 -9.09 -19.72
C MET A 734 24.81 -7.57 -19.75
N PRO A 735 23.82 -6.86 -19.19
CA PRO A 735 23.85 -5.41 -19.10
C PRO A 735 25.00 -4.94 -18.21
N ARG A 736 25.59 -3.81 -18.54
CA ARG A 736 26.59 -3.14 -17.71
C ARG A 736 25.90 -2.51 -16.51
N LEU A 737 26.03 -3.12 -15.34
CA LEU A 737 25.40 -2.64 -14.09
C LEU A 737 26.30 -1.69 -13.29
N ASP A 738 27.47 -1.36 -13.80
CA ASP A 738 28.46 -0.44 -13.24
C ASP A 738 28.63 0.83 -14.09
N PHE A 739 27.59 1.20 -14.81
CA PHE A 739 27.56 2.35 -15.71
C PHE A 739 27.77 3.71 -14.99
N HIS A 740 27.76 3.71 -13.66
CA HIS A 740 28.10 4.86 -12.84
C HIS A 740 28.85 4.41 -11.58
N PRO A 741 29.88 5.13 -11.08
CA PRO A 741 30.64 4.75 -9.88
C PRO A 741 29.77 4.49 -8.64
N ALA A 742 28.70 5.23 -8.46
CA ALA A 742 27.74 5.08 -7.35
C ALA A 742 27.00 3.73 -7.35
N MET A 743 27.02 2.98 -8.46
CA MET A 743 26.44 1.64 -8.52
C MET A 743 27.17 0.61 -7.64
N ASN A 744 28.39 0.92 -7.23
CA ASN A 744 29.18 0.12 -6.29
C ASN A 744 28.91 0.51 -4.81
N ALA A 745 28.14 1.56 -4.55
CA ALA A 745 27.69 1.92 -3.21
C ALA A 745 26.58 0.96 -2.72
N PRO A 746 26.38 0.83 -1.40
CA PRO A 746 25.30 0.03 -0.84
C PRO A 746 23.93 0.47 -1.38
N ALA A 747 23.11 -0.49 -1.81
CA ALA A 747 21.75 -0.24 -2.29
C ALA A 747 20.85 0.21 -1.14
N VAL A 748 20.31 1.40 -1.27
CA VAL A 748 19.53 2.07 -0.21
C VAL A 748 18.09 2.26 -0.66
N SER A 749 17.17 1.87 0.20
CA SER A 749 15.74 2.15 0.04
C SER A 749 15.24 3.05 1.18
N ARG A 750 14.25 3.88 0.89
CA ARG A 750 13.55 4.60 1.96
C ARG A 750 12.79 3.59 2.82
N TYR A 751 12.93 3.72 4.12
CA TYR A 751 12.20 2.92 5.10
C TYR A 751 11.27 3.81 5.91
N GLY A 752 9.98 3.51 5.88
CA GLY A 752 9.02 4.27 6.66
C GLY A 752 9.10 3.95 8.14
N ALA A 753 9.61 4.86 8.95
CA ALA A 753 9.55 4.78 10.40
C ALA A 753 8.09 4.91 10.95
N THR A 754 7.13 4.45 10.17
CA THR A 754 5.69 4.52 10.44
C THR A 754 5.12 3.19 10.94
N ALA A 755 5.93 2.13 10.93
CA ALA A 755 5.52 0.80 11.33
C ALA A 755 5.62 0.64 12.87
N PRO A 756 4.51 0.36 13.58
CA PRO A 756 4.51 0.16 15.03
C PRO A 756 5.38 -1.01 15.49
N GLU A 757 5.65 -1.96 14.62
CA GLU A 757 6.55 -3.09 14.85
C GLU A 757 7.97 -2.63 15.18
N LEU A 758 8.39 -1.47 14.65
CA LEU A 758 9.68 -0.83 14.96
C LEU A 758 9.76 -0.29 16.40
N LEU A 759 8.66 -0.22 17.14
CA LEU A 759 8.68 0.35 18.48
C LEU A 759 9.61 -0.42 19.42
N GLY A 760 9.73 -1.72 19.25
CA GLY A 760 10.70 -2.54 19.98
C GLY A 760 12.13 -2.13 19.68
N TRP A 761 12.43 -1.94 18.39
CA TRP A 761 13.71 -1.45 17.94
C TRP A 761 13.98 -0.02 18.42
N PHE A 762 13.03 0.91 18.30
CA PHE A 762 13.19 2.27 18.84
C PHE A 762 13.56 2.25 20.30
N LYS A 763 12.96 1.43 21.12
CA LYS A 763 13.29 1.30 22.54
C LYS A 763 14.71 0.80 22.77
N HIS A 764 15.15 -0.17 21.96
CA HIS A 764 16.50 -0.74 22.09
C HIS A 764 17.57 0.25 21.60
N HIS A 765 17.39 0.78 20.39
CA HIS A 765 18.33 1.72 19.78
C HIS A 765 18.44 3.03 20.59
N ASN A 766 17.33 3.50 21.12
CA ASN A 766 17.24 4.74 21.90
C ASN A 766 17.55 4.56 23.39
N ALA A 767 17.92 3.35 23.83
CA ALA A 767 18.27 3.11 25.23
C ALA A 767 19.38 4.07 25.66
N ASN A 768 19.19 4.71 26.82
CA ASN A 768 20.13 5.69 27.40
C ASN A 768 20.33 7.00 26.61
N ARG A 769 19.47 7.28 25.60
CA ARG A 769 19.47 8.56 24.89
C ARG A 769 18.38 9.47 25.44
N LEU A 770 18.67 10.77 25.56
CA LEU A 770 17.63 11.77 25.81
C LEU A 770 16.61 11.73 24.68
N TYR A 771 15.35 12.05 24.96
CA TYR A 771 14.29 11.95 23.96
C TYR A 771 14.58 12.75 22.68
N ARG A 772 15.21 13.91 22.80
CA ARG A 772 15.64 14.74 21.67
C ARG A 772 16.60 14.03 20.73
N ASP A 773 17.54 13.24 21.28
CA ASP A 773 18.59 12.52 20.54
C ASP A 773 18.11 11.16 20.03
N GLN A 774 16.86 10.81 20.28
CA GLN A 774 16.28 9.55 19.85
C GLN A 774 15.86 9.58 18.39
N VAL A 775 16.04 8.46 17.69
CA VAL A 775 15.36 8.21 16.42
C VAL A 775 13.87 8.02 16.73
N LYS A 776 13.02 8.77 16.03
CA LYS A 776 11.59 8.88 16.35
C LYS A 776 10.72 8.32 15.22
N PRO A 777 9.49 7.88 15.51
CA PRO A 777 8.51 7.58 14.47
C PRO A 777 8.30 8.76 13.52
N PHE A 778 7.97 8.45 12.28
CA PHE A 778 7.85 9.38 11.15
C PHE A 778 9.16 10.06 10.73
N GLY A 779 10.29 9.68 11.35
CA GLY A 779 11.61 10.07 10.88
C GLY A 779 12.01 9.30 9.62
N PHE A 780 13.10 9.75 9.02
CA PHE A 780 13.70 9.09 7.87
C PHE A 780 14.65 7.98 8.33
N LEU A 781 14.35 6.77 7.94
CA LEU A 781 15.24 5.62 8.04
C LEU A 781 15.54 5.11 6.64
N LEU A 782 16.61 4.37 6.53
CA LEU A 782 17.04 3.71 5.32
C LEU A 782 17.04 2.21 5.55
N SER A 783 16.59 1.45 4.57
CA SER A 783 16.68 -0.01 4.54
C SER A 783 17.73 -0.44 3.52
N LEU A 784 18.53 -1.42 3.90
CA LEU A 784 19.55 -2.00 3.06
C LEU A 784 19.29 -3.50 2.90
N SER A 785 20.04 -4.15 2.02
CA SER A 785 20.01 -5.59 1.83
C SER A 785 21.34 -6.20 2.21
N ALA A 786 21.35 -7.27 3.00
CA ALA A 786 22.55 -7.94 3.43
C ALA A 786 22.78 -9.25 2.65
N LYS A 787 24.05 -9.58 2.43
CA LYS A 787 24.50 -10.82 1.78
C LYS A 787 24.36 -12.05 2.67
N ARG A 788 24.26 -11.83 3.99
CA ARG A 788 24.16 -12.89 5.00
C ARG A 788 22.92 -12.73 5.85
N ASN A 789 22.47 -13.84 6.42
CA ASN A 789 21.54 -13.80 7.54
C ASN A 789 22.34 -13.61 8.84
N TRP A 790 22.48 -12.36 9.29
CA TRP A 790 23.27 -11.99 10.47
C TRP A 790 22.77 -12.60 11.78
N ALA A 791 21.49 -12.88 11.88
CA ALA A 791 20.93 -13.56 13.05
C ALA A 791 21.45 -15.00 13.19
N LYS A 792 21.96 -15.61 12.08
CA LYS A 792 22.44 -16.99 12.05
C LYS A 792 23.91 -17.15 11.68
N GLY A 793 24.59 -16.08 11.24
CA GLY A 793 25.92 -16.19 10.69
C GLY A 793 26.02 -16.93 9.35
N GLU A 794 24.89 -17.19 8.70
CA GLU A 794 24.82 -17.97 7.45
C GLU A 794 24.93 -17.08 6.23
N THR A 795 25.72 -17.46 5.26
CA THR A 795 25.79 -16.83 3.94
C THR A 795 24.52 -17.19 3.16
N ILE A 796 23.87 -16.20 2.56
CA ILE A 796 22.70 -16.40 1.71
C ILE A 796 23.19 -16.79 0.31
N ALA A 797 23.88 -17.90 0.17
CA ALA A 797 24.20 -18.47 -1.12
C ALA A 797 23.04 -19.38 -1.57
N PRO A 798 22.65 -19.36 -2.84
CA PRO A 798 21.70 -20.31 -3.38
C PRO A 798 22.40 -21.66 -3.61
N GLU A 799 22.79 -22.35 -2.56
CA GLU A 799 23.24 -23.73 -2.70
C GLU A 799 22.01 -24.63 -2.80
N ALA A 800 21.93 -25.29 -3.94
CA ALA A 800 21.00 -26.38 -4.20
C ALA A 800 21.25 -27.56 -3.24
N ARG A 801 20.60 -27.55 -2.08
CA ARG A 801 20.47 -28.76 -1.26
C ARG A 801 19.35 -29.61 -1.84
N LYS A 802 19.62 -30.91 -2.06
CA LYS A 802 18.59 -31.93 -2.39
C LYS A 802 17.50 -31.89 -1.32
N GLY A 803 16.34 -31.35 -1.67
CA GLY A 803 15.18 -31.08 -0.81
C GLY A 803 14.79 -29.64 -0.96
N ARG A 804 13.48 -29.33 -1.04
CA ARG A 804 12.91 -28.00 -1.25
C ARG A 804 13.76 -26.91 -0.60
N PRO A 805 14.35 -25.97 -1.35
CA PRO A 805 15.14 -24.89 -0.76
C PRO A 805 14.23 -24.08 0.16
N ARG A 806 14.52 -24.08 1.46
CA ARG A 806 13.94 -23.11 2.37
C ARG A 806 14.48 -21.76 1.99
N LYS A 807 13.69 -20.91 1.36
CA LYS A 807 14.01 -19.50 1.20
C LYS A 807 14.20 -18.90 2.59
N VAL A 808 15.42 -18.61 2.93
CA VAL A 808 15.74 -17.76 4.07
C VAL A 808 15.57 -16.33 3.57
N SER A 809 14.59 -15.61 4.08
CA SER A 809 14.43 -14.18 3.76
C SER A 809 15.69 -13.45 4.17
N PRO A 810 16.34 -12.68 3.27
CA PRO A 810 17.49 -11.89 3.65
C PRO A 810 17.11 -10.91 4.76
N VAL A 811 17.94 -10.83 5.78
CA VAL A 811 17.82 -9.81 6.81
C VAL A 811 17.97 -8.45 6.13
N LYS A 812 17.08 -7.52 6.44
CA LYS A 812 17.17 -6.16 5.98
C LYS A 812 17.76 -5.30 7.08
N PRO A 813 19.02 -4.92 6.98
CA PRO A 813 19.59 -3.92 7.84
C PRO A 813 18.88 -2.60 7.68
N ILE A 814 18.84 -1.84 8.75
CA ILE A 814 18.33 -0.48 8.80
C ILE A 814 19.50 0.44 9.16
N ALA A 815 19.55 1.61 8.55
CA ALA A 815 20.46 2.67 8.95
C ALA A 815 19.69 3.96 9.22
N PRO A 816 20.15 4.81 10.12
CA PRO A 816 19.70 6.17 10.22
C PRO A 816 19.88 6.90 8.89
N PHE A 817 19.04 7.90 8.63
CA PHE A 817 19.16 8.69 7.42
C PHE A 817 20.51 9.43 7.38
N SER A 818 21.19 9.34 6.26
CA SER A 818 22.33 10.15 5.89
C SER A 818 22.30 10.42 4.38
N LYS A 819 22.91 11.50 3.95
CA LYS A 819 23.18 11.78 2.53
C LYS A 819 24.40 11.01 2.04
N ASP A 820 25.35 10.74 2.93
CA ASP A 820 26.62 10.06 2.63
C ASP A 820 26.48 8.55 2.70
N SER A 821 26.78 7.86 1.60
CA SER A 821 26.67 6.40 1.47
C SER A 821 27.63 5.63 2.37
N ALA A 822 28.81 6.21 2.70
CA ALA A 822 29.77 5.60 3.59
C ALA A 822 29.25 5.60 5.04
N THR A 823 28.66 6.72 5.47
CA THR A 823 28.00 6.85 6.78
C THR A 823 26.82 5.88 6.88
N ILE A 824 25.99 5.74 5.82
CA ILE A 824 24.88 4.79 5.77
C ILE A 824 25.40 3.37 5.99
N ALA A 825 26.45 2.97 5.26
CA ALA A 825 27.05 1.65 5.38
C ALA A 825 27.64 1.40 6.78
N ALA A 826 28.33 2.38 7.36
CA ALA A 826 28.97 2.28 8.66
C ALA A 826 27.97 2.21 9.83
N THR A 827 26.78 2.77 9.65
CA THR A 827 25.74 2.81 10.69
C THR A 827 24.66 1.74 10.51
N ALA A 828 24.81 0.85 9.55
CA ALA A 828 23.87 -0.22 9.28
C ALA A 828 23.85 -1.26 10.43
N PHE A 829 22.65 -1.66 10.83
CA PHE A 829 22.47 -2.67 11.89
C PHE A 829 21.27 -3.57 11.56
N ASP A 830 21.34 -4.79 12.07
CA ASP A 830 20.22 -5.74 12.00
C ASP A 830 19.09 -5.27 12.90
N ARG A 831 17.92 -5.06 12.34
CA ARG A 831 16.74 -4.54 13.07
C ARG A 831 16.20 -5.49 14.15
N ILE A 832 16.55 -6.80 14.08
CA ILE A 832 16.07 -7.81 15.04
C ILE A 832 17.06 -7.93 16.18
N THR A 833 18.35 -8.08 15.88
CA THR A 833 19.39 -8.28 16.88
C THR A 833 20.01 -6.99 17.40
N GLY A 834 19.89 -5.88 16.64
CA GLY A 834 20.57 -4.62 16.93
C GLY A 834 22.06 -4.62 16.65
N ASN A 835 22.62 -5.74 16.13
CA ASN A 835 24.03 -5.84 15.85
C ASN A 835 24.40 -5.04 14.60
N ALA A 836 25.60 -4.46 14.59
CA ALA A 836 26.14 -3.79 13.42
C ALA A 836 26.32 -4.78 12.27
N VAL A 837 26.05 -4.34 11.06
CA VAL A 837 26.25 -5.11 9.81
C VAL A 837 27.43 -4.49 9.08
N PRO A 838 28.54 -5.24 8.84
CA PRO A 838 29.66 -4.71 8.10
C PRO A 838 29.28 -4.27 6.69
N ALA A 839 29.86 -3.17 6.23
CA ALA A 839 29.62 -2.65 4.87
C ALA A 839 29.90 -3.67 3.77
N SER A 840 30.92 -4.55 3.95
CA SER A 840 31.25 -5.65 3.03
C SER A 840 30.12 -6.66 2.81
N ASP A 841 29.19 -6.76 3.77
CA ASP A 841 28.08 -7.69 3.74
C ASP A 841 26.77 -7.05 3.25
N LEU A 842 26.81 -5.79 2.88
CA LEU A 842 25.70 -5.11 2.23
C LEU A 842 25.74 -5.33 0.72
N HIS A 843 24.56 -5.48 0.10
CA HIS A 843 24.46 -5.49 -1.35
C HIS A 843 24.68 -4.08 -1.89
N THR A 844 25.48 -3.97 -2.93
CA THR A 844 25.60 -2.77 -3.74
C THR A 844 24.36 -2.61 -4.65
N TYR A 845 24.18 -1.42 -5.24
CA TYR A 845 23.17 -1.22 -6.27
C TYR A 845 23.32 -2.22 -7.41
N ARG A 846 24.54 -2.44 -7.90
CA ARG A 846 24.86 -3.43 -8.93
C ARG A 846 24.35 -4.84 -8.56
N GLU A 847 24.61 -5.30 -7.35
CA GLU A 847 24.16 -6.62 -6.88
C GLU A 847 22.65 -6.70 -6.68
N ALA A 848 22.02 -5.66 -6.16
CA ALA A 848 20.57 -5.59 -5.99
C ALA A 848 19.84 -5.58 -7.33
N ILE A 849 20.33 -4.80 -8.29
CA ILE A 849 19.74 -4.66 -9.63
C ILE A 849 19.98 -5.91 -10.48
N GLY A 850 21.12 -6.60 -10.31
CA GLY A 850 21.37 -7.87 -10.97
C GLY A 850 20.27 -8.90 -10.69
N ARG A 851 19.75 -8.92 -9.47
CA ARG A 851 18.57 -9.74 -9.13
C ARG A 851 17.28 -9.28 -9.80
N TYR A 852 17.06 -7.98 -9.87
CA TYR A 852 15.90 -7.39 -10.53
C TYR A 852 15.84 -7.79 -12.01
N HIS A 853 16.95 -7.69 -12.70
CA HIS A 853 17.04 -8.01 -14.12
C HIS A 853 16.89 -9.50 -14.41
N LEU A 854 17.37 -10.38 -13.51
CA LEU A 854 17.45 -11.83 -13.74
C LEU A 854 16.32 -12.63 -13.08
N HIS A 855 15.44 -12.00 -12.32
CA HIS A 855 14.44 -12.73 -11.53
C HIS A 855 13.36 -13.34 -12.44
N PRO A 856 13.24 -14.68 -12.54
CA PRO A 856 12.19 -15.34 -13.32
C PRO A 856 10.83 -15.17 -12.64
N LYS A 857 9.76 -15.15 -13.43
CA LYS A 857 8.40 -15.23 -12.91
C LYS A 857 7.98 -16.67 -12.66
N SER A 858 7.92 -17.07 -11.40
CA SER A 858 7.50 -18.42 -10.99
C SER A 858 6.05 -18.79 -11.36
N LYS A 859 5.23 -17.82 -11.75
CA LYS A 859 3.82 -18.01 -12.15
C LYS A 859 3.66 -18.73 -13.48
N PHE A 860 4.64 -18.66 -14.36
CA PHE A 860 4.61 -19.23 -15.71
C PHE A 860 5.72 -20.27 -15.85
N LEU A 861 5.38 -21.34 -16.55
CA LEU A 861 6.34 -22.42 -16.82
C LEU A 861 7.13 -22.09 -18.07
N ASN A 862 8.43 -22.14 -17.97
CA ASN A 862 9.31 -22.05 -19.12
C ASN A 862 10.35 -23.18 -19.21
N GLY A 863 10.37 -24.03 -18.23
CA GLY A 863 11.28 -25.18 -18.17
C GLY A 863 12.73 -24.83 -17.88
N ASP A 864 13.15 -23.57 -18.01
CA ASP A 864 14.50 -23.10 -17.75
C ASP A 864 14.51 -21.91 -16.78
N TYR A 865 15.51 -21.90 -15.90
CA TYR A 865 15.71 -20.82 -14.92
C TYR A 865 16.07 -19.48 -15.58
N LEU A 866 16.66 -19.52 -16.76
CA LEU A 866 17.08 -18.36 -17.55
C LEU A 866 16.01 -17.89 -18.55
N ASP A 867 14.80 -18.23 -18.36
CA ASP A 867 13.62 -17.93 -19.21
C ASP A 867 13.80 -16.84 -20.28
N ARG A 868 13.96 -17.25 -21.52
CA ARG A 868 13.95 -16.40 -22.72
C ARG A 868 12.86 -16.85 -23.67
N GLY A 869 12.27 -15.91 -24.41
CA GLY A 869 11.25 -16.20 -25.41
C GLY A 869 9.86 -16.38 -24.82
N THR A 870 9.04 -17.18 -25.50
CA THR A 870 7.63 -17.35 -25.16
C THR A 870 7.44 -18.21 -23.93
N THR A 871 6.76 -17.69 -22.92
CA THR A 871 6.40 -18.41 -21.69
C THR A 871 5.09 -19.16 -21.85
N ASN A 872 4.93 -20.25 -21.12
CA ASN A 872 3.72 -21.06 -21.08
C ASN A 872 2.96 -20.87 -19.75
N ARG A 873 1.63 -21.02 -19.80
CA ARG A 873 0.83 -21.11 -18.59
C ARG A 873 1.10 -22.43 -17.88
N ARG A 874 1.18 -22.38 -16.56
CA ARG A 874 1.31 -23.59 -15.73
C ARG A 874 -0.03 -24.31 -15.67
N HIS A 875 0.01 -25.61 -15.39
CA HIS A 875 -1.16 -26.36 -15.02
C HIS A 875 -1.14 -26.60 -13.51
N ILE A 876 -2.10 -26.01 -12.80
CA ILE A 876 -2.21 -26.10 -11.35
C ILE A 876 -3.32 -27.09 -11.00
N ARG A 877 -2.98 -28.18 -10.31
CA ARG A 877 -3.96 -29.03 -9.62
C ARG A 877 -4.08 -28.57 -8.19
N ALA A 878 -5.27 -28.12 -7.79
CA ALA A 878 -5.54 -27.65 -6.45
C ALA A 878 -5.39 -28.80 -5.44
N SER A 879 -4.28 -28.82 -4.70
CA SER A 879 -4.04 -29.84 -3.66
C SER A 879 -4.76 -29.53 -2.33
N ALA A 880 -5.11 -28.28 -2.10
CA ALA A 880 -5.88 -27.81 -0.94
C ALA A 880 -6.42 -26.40 -1.22
N ILE A 881 -7.53 -26.05 -0.57
CA ILE A 881 -8.08 -24.69 -0.55
C ILE A 881 -7.70 -24.03 0.76
N ARG A 882 -7.08 -22.83 0.66
CA ARG A 882 -6.76 -21.97 1.82
C ARG A 882 -7.60 -20.72 1.75
N TYR A 883 -8.14 -20.29 2.88
CA TYR A 883 -8.87 -19.03 2.94
C TYR A 883 -7.97 -17.89 3.38
N ILE A 884 -8.07 -16.77 2.66
CA ILE A 884 -7.36 -15.53 2.97
C ILE A 884 -8.36 -14.39 3.12
N GLY A 885 -8.04 -13.46 4.02
CA GLY A 885 -8.70 -12.15 4.08
C GLY A 885 -7.93 -11.12 3.27
N LYS A 886 -8.35 -9.88 3.34
CA LYS A 886 -7.65 -8.76 2.68
C LYS A 886 -6.22 -8.59 3.19
N GLU A 887 -6.00 -8.87 4.47
CA GLU A 887 -4.74 -8.60 5.10
C GLU A 887 -3.58 -9.45 4.74
N ALA A 888 -3.81 -10.64 4.23
CA ALA A 888 -2.73 -11.57 3.97
C ALA A 888 -1.68 -11.01 3.01
N ASN A 889 -2.02 -9.99 2.20
CA ASN A 889 -1.15 -9.54 1.13
C ASN A 889 -0.86 -8.03 1.04
N GLU A 890 -1.60 -7.15 1.72
CA GLU A 890 -1.49 -5.71 1.43
C GLU A 890 -0.99 -4.84 2.58
N ILE A 891 -1.27 -5.18 3.83
CA ILE A 891 -0.97 -4.29 4.96
C ILE A 891 0.49 -4.37 5.37
N ASP A 892 1.08 -5.55 5.36
CA ASP A 892 2.50 -5.71 5.68
C ASP A 892 3.40 -5.10 4.60
N ARG A 893 2.90 -4.99 3.35
CA ARG A 893 3.57 -4.29 2.24
C ARG A 893 3.47 -2.77 2.34
N GLN A 894 2.36 -2.23 2.81
CA GLN A 894 2.16 -0.77 2.96
C GLN A 894 2.92 -0.18 4.15
N GLN A 895 3.27 -0.97 5.14
CA GLN A 895 4.02 -0.52 6.31
C GLN A 895 5.52 -0.33 6.03
N VAL A 896 6.03 -0.98 5.01
CA VAL A 896 7.39 -0.75 4.51
C VAL A 896 7.27 0.13 3.26
N LEU A 897 7.58 1.41 3.40
CA LEU A 897 7.52 2.36 2.31
C LEU A 897 8.34 1.88 1.12
N GLY A 898 7.66 1.62 0.00
CA GLY A 898 8.29 1.25 -1.24
C GLY A 898 8.83 -0.18 -1.31
N ALA A 899 8.53 -1.06 -0.34
CA ALA A 899 8.83 -2.46 -0.50
C ALA A 899 8.00 -3.03 -1.65
N ASP A 900 8.65 -3.35 -2.74
CA ASP A 900 8.08 -4.17 -3.79
C ASP A 900 8.32 -5.63 -3.42
N SER A 901 7.26 -6.41 -3.48
CA SER A 901 7.28 -7.83 -3.12
C SER A 901 8.27 -8.66 -3.93
N GLU A 902 8.74 -8.18 -5.05
CA GLU A 902 9.64 -8.92 -5.92
C GLU A 902 11.12 -8.71 -5.59
N LEU A 903 11.47 -7.56 -4.99
CA LEU A 903 12.83 -7.31 -4.47
C LEU A 903 12.92 -7.51 -2.97
N ASP A 904 11.76 -7.52 -2.30
CA ASP A 904 11.64 -7.67 -0.87
C ASP A 904 10.94 -9.00 -0.56
N PRO A 905 11.69 -10.12 -0.48
CA PRO A 905 11.12 -11.35 0.01
C PRO A 905 10.78 -11.18 1.49
N GLU A 906 9.59 -10.74 1.77
CA GLU A 906 8.69 -11.16 2.79
C GLU A 906 9.00 -11.00 4.26
N TYR A 907 8.06 -10.30 4.87
CA TYR A 907 7.69 -10.39 6.28
C TYR A 907 6.70 -11.55 6.54
N GLY A 908 7.13 -12.79 6.28
CA GLY A 908 6.59 -13.96 6.96
C GLY A 908 7.42 -14.21 8.20
N LEU A 909 6.85 -14.77 9.27
CA LEU A 909 7.63 -15.34 10.35
C LEU A 909 8.60 -16.34 9.73
N SER A 910 9.89 -16.01 9.73
CA SER A 910 10.92 -16.92 9.23
C SER A 910 10.81 -18.21 10.05
N ALA A 911 11.14 -19.33 9.45
CA ALA A 911 11.33 -20.57 10.20
C ALA A 911 12.27 -20.38 11.41
N ASP A 912 13.06 -19.33 11.40
CA ASP A 912 13.91 -18.82 12.47
C ASP A 912 13.16 -18.18 13.62
N SER A 913 12.16 -17.31 13.34
CA SER A 913 11.35 -16.73 14.40
C SER A 913 10.60 -17.81 15.19
N VAL A 914 10.16 -18.86 14.50
CA VAL A 914 9.52 -20.04 15.13
C VAL A 914 10.56 -20.86 15.89
N SER A 915 11.76 -21.03 15.36
CA SER A 915 12.84 -21.76 16.04
C SER A 915 13.35 -21.00 17.27
N GLN A 916 13.58 -19.69 17.16
CA GLN A 916 13.96 -18.83 18.28
C GLN A 916 12.86 -18.77 19.37
N PHE A 917 11.61 -18.69 18.95
CA PHE A 917 10.48 -18.75 19.86
C PHE A 917 10.45 -20.11 20.60
N ARG A 918 10.69 -21.22 19.88
CA ARG A 918 10.79 -22.55 20.48
C ARG A 918 11.93 -22.66 21.49
N VAL A 919 13.11 -22.16 21.12
CA VAL A 919 14.30 -22.16 22.01
C VAL A 919 14.01 -21.36 23.27
N ALA A 920 13.48 -20.14 23.14
CA ALA A 920 13.12 -19.30 24.28
C ALA A 920 12.02 -19.91 25.14
N LEU A 921 11.05 -20.62 24.52
CA LEU A 921 9.99 -21.32 25.24
C LEU A 921 10.51 -22.51 26.04
N VAL A 922 11.41 -23.32 25.44
CA VAL A 922 12.06 -24.43 26.09
C VAL A 922 12.94 -23.94 27.25
N GLU A 923 13.64 -22.84 27.06
CA GLU A 923 14.43 -22.18 28.10
C GLU A 923 13.55 -21.70 29.26
N LEU A 924 12.44 -21.03 29.00
CA LEU A 924 11.52 -20.61 30.04
C LEU A 924 11.00 -21.82 30.84
N VAL A 925 10.67 -22.91 30.14
CA VAL A 925 10.22 -24.14 30.77
C VAL A 925 11.34 -24.78 31.62
N ALA A 926 12.59 -24.70 31.17
CA ALA A 926 13.74 -25.19 31.94
C ALA A 926 13.97 -24.39 33.21
N LEU A 927 13.80 -23.05 33.14
CA LEU A 927 14.02 -22.13 34.26
C LEU A 927 12.92 -22.22 35.36
N VAL A 928 11.64 -22.32 34.95
CA VAL A 928 10.51 -22.21 35.91
C VAL A 928 9.55 -23.40 35.88
N GLY A 929 9.86 -24.43 35.12
CA GLY A 929 8.99 -25.61 34.94
C GLY A 929 7.77 -25.36 34.04
N LYS A 930 7.08 -26.44 33.58
CA LYS A 930 5.91 -26.32 32.70
C LYS A 930 4.77 -25.49 33.30
N ALA A 931 4.47 -25.72 34.57
CA ALA A 931 3.39 -25.00 35.27
C ALA A 931 3.75 -23.52 35.47
N GLY A 932 5.01 -23.21 35.82
CA GLY A 932 5.53 -21.85 35.95
C GLY A 932 5.52 -21.10 34.62
N ALA A 933 5.95 -21.74 33.55
CA ALA A 933 5.94 -21.17 32.21
C ALA A 933 4.50 -20.89 31.70
N ALA A 934 3.55 -21.80 31.92
CA ALA A 934 2.15 -21.59 31.60
C ALA A 934 1.56 -20.40 32.36
N LYS A 935 1.87 -20.27 33.65
CA LYS A 935 1.45 -19.15 34.50
C LYS A 935 2.09 -17.82 34.04
N ALA A 936 3.39 -17.81 33.80
CA ALA A 936 4.11 -16.62 33.29
C ALA A 936 3.54 -16.13 31.96
N LEU A 937 3.29 -17.04 31.03
CA LEU A 937 2.74 -16.72 29.72
C LEU A 937 1.22 -16.49 29.74
N ARG A 938 0.55 -16.73 30.88
CA ARG A 938 -0.90 -16.60 31.08
C ARG A 938 -1.71 -17.45 30.08
N ILE A 939 -1.31 -18.71 29.91
CA ILE A 939 -2.00 -19.70 29.09
C ILE A 939 -2.32 -20.97 29.89
N PRO A 940 -3.35 -21.72 29.50
CA PRO A 940 -3.63 -23.02 30.13
C PRO A 940 -2.45 -24.00 29.94
N PRO A 941 -2.15 -24.86 30.95
CA PRO A 941 -1.05 -25.84 30.82
C PRO A 941 -1.21 -26.81 29.63
N GLY A 942 -2.42 -27.20 29.26
CA GLY A 942 -2.69 -28.01 28.06
C GLY A 942 -2.32 -27.31 26.76
N ARG A 943 -2.53 -25.99 26.70
CA ARG A 943 -2.12 -25.17 25.53
C ARG A 943 -0.60 -25.06 25.42
N LEU A 944 0.11 -24.94 26.54
CA LEU A 944 1.58 -24.99 26.53
C LEU A 944 2.08 -26.36 26.06
N GLY A 945 1.44 -27.43 26.45
CA GLY A 945 1.74 -28.78 25.98
C GLY A 945 1.58 -28.91 24.47
N ALA A 946 0.46 -28.44 23.92
CA ALA A 946 0.22 -28.38 22.48
C ALA A 946 1.27 -27.59 21.72
N ILE A 947 1.64 -26.39 22.21
CA ILE A 947 2.67 -25.53 21.58
C ILE A 947 4.04 -26.24 21.56
N LEU A 948 4.38 -26.99 22.57
CA LEU A 948 5.65 -27.72 22.65
C LEU A 948 5.71 -28.98 21.77
N SER A 949 4.58 -29.62 21.51
CA SER A 949 4.50 -30.89 20.79
C SER A 949 4.02 -30.77 19.34
N ASP A 950 3.25 -29.75 19.01
CA ASP A 950 2.65 -29.55 17.68
C ASP A 950 3.27 -28.33 16.96
N ARG A 951 3.73 -28.57 15.74
CA ARG A 951 4.38 -27.53 14.91
C ARG A 951 3.40 -26.42 14.53
N ALA A 952 2.16 -26.71 14.19
CA ALA A 952 1.17 -25.72 13.82
C ALA A 952 0.78 -24.83 15.02
N ALA A 953 0.66 -25.44 16.21
CA ALA A 953 0.41 -24.72 17.45
C ALA A 953 1.61 -23.84 17.86
N LEU A 954 2.84 -24.30 17.58
CA LEU A 954 4.09 -23.54 17.81
C LEU A 954 4.17 -22.33 16.86
N GLU A 955 3.89 -22.53 15.57
CA GLU A 955 3.86 -21.45 14.58
C GLU A 955 2.78 -20.42 14.91
N GLY A 956 1.59 -20.85 15.28
CA GLY A 956 0.51 -19.97 15.72
C GLY A 956 0.84 -19.19 17.01
N ALA A 957 1.57 -19.79 17.93
CA ALA A 957 2.02 -19.14 19.16
C ALA A 957 3.15 -18.14 18.89
N ALA A 958 4.08 -18.48 18.01
CA ALA A 958 5.16 -17.61 17.58
C ALA A 958 4.64 -16.38 16.81
N ALA A 959 3.59 -16.55 16.00
CA ALA A 959 2.90 -15.47 15.30
C ALA A 959 2.03 -14.59 16.21
N GLY A 960 1.72 -15.04 17.39
CA GLY A 960 0.77 -14.42 18.31
C GLY A 960 1.40 -13.58 19.44
N GLY A 961 0.54 -13.01 20.28
CA GLY A 961 0.94 -12.18 21.42
C GLY A 961 1.88 -12.85 22.44
N LEU A 962 2.09 -14.17 22.33
CA LEU A 962 3.08 -14.89 23.14
C LEU A 962 4.50 -14.57 22.72
N SER A 963 4.75 -14.28 21.43
CA SER A 963 6.06 -13.86 20.93
C SER A 963 6.59 -12.57 21.58
N MET A 964 5.69 -11.69 22.00
CA MET A 964 6.07 -10.44 22.69
C MET A 964 6.28 -10.64 24.20
N ARG A 965 5.62 -11.64 24.81
CA ARG A 965 5.71 -11.91 26.25
C ARG A 965 6.88 -12.81 26.60
N LEU A 966 7.15 -13.79 25.78
CA LEU A 966 8.15 -14.80 26.04
C LEU A 966 9.55 -14.25 26.34
N PRO A 967 10.13 -13.29 25.58
CA PRO A 967 11.44 -12.73 25.89
C PRO A 967 11.47 -12.01 27.24
N VAL A 968 10.38 -11.32 27.60
CA VAL A 968 10.25 -10.63 28.88
C VAL A 968 10.22 -11.61 30.04
N GLU A 969 9.47 -12.69 29.90
CA GLU A 969 9.34 -13.69 30.97
C GLU A 969 10.61 -14.56 31.09
N VAL A 970 11.31 -14.83 29.97
CA VAL A 970 12.65 -15.46 30.00
C VAL A 970 13.66 -14.57 30.74
N ALA A 971 13.69 -13.26 30.43
CA ALA A 971 14.59 -12.32 31.10
C ALA A 971 14.33 -12.25 32.63
N LYS A 972 13.05 -12.21 33.02
CA LYS A 972 12.65 -12.27 34.42
C LYS A 972 13.08 -13.55 35.10
N ALA A 973 12.88 -14.68 34.44
CA ALA A 973 13.23 -16.00 34.96
C ALA A 973 14.76 -16.15 35.13
N ARG A 974 15.55 -15.66 34.16
CA ARG A 974 17.01 -15.61 34.24
C ARG A 974 17.48 -14.74 35.42
N SER A 975 16.91 -13.54 35.58
CA SER A 975 17.26 -12.65 36.69
C SER A 975 16.91 -13.26 38.04
N ALA A 976 15.79 -13.96 38.14
CA ALA A 976 15.40 -14.66 39.36
C ALA A 976 16.32 -15.84 39.65
N ALA A 977 16.74 -16.61 38.63
CA ALA A 977 17.69 -17.71 38.79
C ALA A 977 19.07 -17.21 39.24
N LEU A 978 19.59 -16.14 38.60
CA LEU A 978 20.86 -15.50 39.01
C LEU A 978 20.81 -14.92 40.42
N ALA A 979 19.69 -14.30 40.78
CA ALA A 979 19.48 -13.81 42.18
C ALA A 979 19.43 -14.98 43.17
N GLY A 980 18.79 -16.09 42.82
CA GLY A 980 18.76 -17.31 43.61
C GLY A 980 20.16 -17.92 43.80
N GLU A 981 20.98 -17.98 42.77
CA GLU A 981 22.35 -18.47 42.85
C GLU A 981 23.23 -17.54 43.70
N GLY A 982 23.11 -16.25 43.55
CA GLY A 982 23.80 -15.27 44.41
C GLY A 982 23.38 -15.35 45.86
N GLU A 983 22.09 -15.55 46.14
CA GLU A 983 21.58 -15.79 47.49
C GLU A 983 22.10 -17.09 48.06
N LEU A 984 22.14 -18.16 47.27
CA LEU A 984 22.67 -19.46 47.67
C LEU A 984 24.17 -19.40 47.98
N GLN A 985 24.92 -18.64 47.17
CA GLN A 985 26.37 -18.48 47.39
C GLN A 985 26.63 -17.67 48.66
N ARG A 986 25.92 -16.55 48.91
CA ARG A 986 25.99 -15.79 50.15
C ARG A 986 25.58 -16.63 51.39
N LEU A 987 24.55 -17.44 51.23
CA LEU A 987 24.13 -18.35 52.31
C LEU A 987 25.19 -19.42 52.62
N ARG A 988 25.82 -19.99 51.60
CA ARG A 988 26.94 -20.96 51.76
C ARG A 988 28.14 -20.32 52.42
N GLU A 989 28.51 -19.13 52.05
CA GLU A 989 29.61 -18.37 52.67
C GLU A 989 29.28 -18.03 54.16
N MET A 990 28.06 -17.52 54.39
CA MET A 990 27.58 -17.23 55.72
C MET A 990 27.55 -18.47 56.63
N ILE A 991 27.16 -19.64 56.11
CA ILE A 991 27.16 -20.90 56.84
C ILE A 991 28.61 -21.37 57.11
N LYS A 992 29.50 -21.13 56.14
CA LYS A 992 30.92 -21.46 56.34
C LYS A 992 31.59 -20.64 57.40
N GLU A 993 31.22 -19.35 57.51
CA GLU A 993 31.78 -18.42 58.50
C GLU A 993 31.13 -18.53 59.89
N LEU A 994 29.81 -18.67 59.96
CA LEU A 994 29.04 -18.53 61.19
C LEU A 994 28.39 -19.82 61.70
N GLY A 995 28.43 -20.89 60.95
CA GLY A 995 27.71 -22.12 61.25
C GLY A 995 26.21 -22.04 60.89
N LEU A 996 25.59 -23.20 60.65
CA LEU A 996 24.22 -23.32 60.14
C LEU A 996 23.16 -22.65 61.06
N ARG A 997 23.30 -22.76 62.40
CA ARG A 997 22.31 -22.21 63.34
C ARG A 997 22.34 -20.70 63.38
N GLU A 998 23.53 -20.07 63.39
CA GLU A 998 23.69 -18.63 63.42
C GLU A 998 23.33 -18.02 62.05
N ALA A 999 23.70 -18.65 60.93
CA ALA A 999 23.27 -18.25 59.59
C ALA A 999 21.73 -18.29 59.42
N ALA A 1000 21.07 -19.31 59.98
CA ALA A 1000 19.63 -19.41 60.01
C ALA A 1000 18.95 -18.29 60.82
N ARG A 1001 19.52 -17.96 61.98
CA ARG A 1001 19.05 -16.89 62.85
C ARG A 1001 19.14 -15.52 62.16
N ARG A 1002 20.25 -15.23 61.49
CA ARG A 1002 20.45 -13.98 60.73
C ARG A 1002 19.58 -13.89 59.46
N HIS A 1003 19.25 -15.03 58.89
CA HIS A 1003 18.34 -15.10 57.72
C HIS A 1003 16.85 -15.15 58.10
N GLY A 1004 16.53 -15.11 59.43
CA GLY A 1004 15.16 -15.09 59.94
C GLY A 1004 14.38 -16.39 59.74
N VAL A 1005 15.06 -17.53 59.65
CA VAL A 1005 14.43 -18.86 59.44
C VAL A 1005 14.99 -19.90 60.39
N ASP A 1006 14.24 -20.97 60.58
CA ASP A 1006 14.69 -22.11 61.36
C ASP A 1006 15.81 -22.88 60.63
N ALA A 1007 16.78 -23.44 61.40
CA ALA A 1007 17.92 -24.15 60.81
C ALA A 1007 17.52 -25.38 59.97
N SER A 1008 16.45 -26.05 60.30
CA SER A 1008 15.91 -27.16 59.50
C SER A 1008 15.26 -26.66 58.20
N ASN A 1009 14.61 -25.52 58.21
CA ASN A 1009 14.04 -24.88 57.05
C ASN A 1009 15.14 -24.34 56.12
N LEU A 1010 16.22 -23.74 56.67
CA LEU A 1010 17.38 -23.31 55.90
C LEU A 1010 18.06 -24.52 55.22
N ARG A 1011 18.27 -25.60 55.96
CA ARG A 1011 18.80 -26.88 55.42
C ARG A 1011 17.92 -27.46 54.31
N ARG A 1012 16.57 -27.33 54.44
CA ARG A 1012 15.60 -27.79 53.43
C ARG A 1012 15.62 -26.85 52.18
N LYS A 1013 15.73 -25.54 52.43
CA LYS A 1013 15.88 -24.55 51.36
C LYS A 1013 17.16 -24.83 50.55
N LEU A 1014 18.29 -25.05 51.18
CA LEU A 1014 19.56 -25.39 50.53
C LEU A 1014 19.55 -26.73 49.77
N ARG A 1015 18.73 -27.71 50.16
CA ARG A 1015 18.58 -28.97 49.42
C ARG A 1015 17.61 -28.88 48.23
N ARG A 1016 16.71 -27.88 48.19
CA ARG A 1016 15.75 -27.65 47.13
C ARG A 1016 16.22 -26.67 46.02
N MET A 1017 17.22 -25.84 46.35
CA MET A 1017 17.94 -25.02 45.42
C MET A 1017 19.25 -25.73 44.98
#